data_04c22a056ffb9ce3c638f328aa3500e9
#
_entry.id   04c22a056ffb9ce3c638f328aa3500e9
#
_cell.length_a   1.000
_cell.length_b   1.000
_cell.length_c   1.000
_cell.angle_alpha   90.00
_cell.angle_beta   90.00
_cell.angle_gamma   90.00
#
_symmetry.space_group_name_H-M   'P 1'
#
loop_
_entity.id
_entity.type
_entity.pdbx_description
1 polymer ?
#
loop_
_entity_poly.entity_id
_entity_poly.type
_entity_poly.pdbx_seq_one_letter_code
_entity_poly.pdbx_strand_id
1 'polypeptide(L)'
;MAKKKKSKSKQHGSPAQVSAQKQAESPEQAPKPERKTSDKKSARATSSAHGSEFAPEIGDFSMREMSAEGRFTFYALLTLVFLVPIAMNFFFTNQGMVTYDAFDTIKVWVLRIGSLVLLVSWLIDLLKNGGEIRYHKIYLLVAFLLIWMGISTVVSVSPLTAFFGKYKRYDGLWSYLIYAILFFVTIQYVTTYERIKLFARTLSLSSLFVAFYGLLQWLPSILNPAFTFIGKHVFNLKSAVHLNLDLLPWGKLPFEQYRSFSTYGNPDLLAGFLAFGVFVTLGLVLSEERRSWRVFYWIVLIINGMVMITAKSRSIWVGGAVGLILAVILLVKQKPRWMKLDYGFAGGVGLGAILVALTSLGSKSVVMNFWSRVTSIFQFNSGSALTRFQIWGAAVRAIKARPIFGWGSDTFRLVFRRFEPFAYNQSAGYQNVADNVHNFLLQLAAGIGIVGMLAFYAIMFWVIVPAVKLCVSPDEEHKGERMIFIGLLAAVVAYNVHLFFGISIPGASFLLWIVLGVLIVPRTKAVVIDPVPWVVPASAAAIMIALVPAAFSCRFLAADHHYYLASAYGTDSASALQTSLAEAQAACKLNPTIEIYRAQEVSLLTQKTLSAVQQKAKNAGALTEQTEQSITAMLNLSPYEYDSYLYASFFWNGMGQQYQSLGDTKQASYYFDKAANRLSPQIKAMPNGLALRLQYAQALQGQGKIDEALRQLRYCIKGDPKFTEAKQAYDALIKVQSQEASAAAATPAVKK
;
A
#
# COMPACT_ATOMS: atom_id res chain seq x y z
N MET A 1 28.71 -60.45 12.46
CA MET A 1 29.79 -61.11 11.69
C MET A 1 30.61 -59.95 11.05
N ALA A 2 31.69 -59.51 11.65
CA ALA A 2 33.07 -60.03 11.57
C ALA A 2 33.59 -59.97 10.14
N LYS A 3 34.63 -59.22 9.80
CA LYS A 3 36.05 -59.13 10.21
C LYS A 3 36.72 -58.04 9.36
N LYS A 4 37.48 -57.06 9.90
CA LYS A 4 38.92 -57.08 10.26
C LYS A 4 39.87 -57.39 9.09
N LYS A 5 40.85 -56.54 8.78
CA LYS A 5 42.22 -56.38 9.32
C LYS A 5 43.05 -55.51 8.36
N LYS A 6 43.77 -54.53 8.84
CA LYS A 6 45.24 -54.45 9.19
C LYS A 6 46.18 -54.33 7.97
N SER A 7 47.16 -53.51 7.88
CA SER A 7 48.09 -52.71 8.68
C SER A 7 49.49 -52.75 8.03
N LYS A 8 50.32 -51.75 8.33
CA LYS A 8 51.83 -51.66 8.37
C LYS A 8 52.46 -50.73 7.34
N SER A 9 52.97 -49.59 7.68
CA SER A 9 54.16 -49.22 8.53
C SER A 9 55.52 -49.50 7.85
N LYS A 10 56.35 -48.47 7.76
CA LYS A 10 57.76 -48.30 8.12
C LYS A 10 58.35 -47.12 7.33
N GLN A 11 58.77 -46.02 7.92
CA GLN A 11 59.91 -45.71 8.77
C GLN A 11 61.25 -45.66 8.01
N HIS A 12 61.93 -44.56 8.34
CA HIS A 12 63.40 -44.25 8.36
C HIS A 12 63.85 -43.36 7.18
N GLY A 13 64.64 -42.31 7.34
CA GLY A 13 65.42 -41.83 8.47
C GLY A 13 66.11 -40.53 8.05
N SER A 14 66.37 -39.67 8.97
CA SER A 14 67.30 -38.55 8.98
C SER A 14 68.71 -39.12 9.21
N PRO A 15 69.86 -38.46 8.99
CA PRO A 15 70.22 -37.24 9.72
C PRO A 15 71.24 -36.27 9.07
N ALA A 16 71.36 -35.14 9.73
CA ALA A 16 72.51 -34.42 10.26
C ALA A 16 73.42 -33.54 9.35
N GLN A 17 73.39 -32.27 9.73
CA GLN A 17 74.50 -31.47 10.25
C GLN A 17 75.70 -31.13 9.34
N VAL A 18 76.11 -29.86 9.28
CA VAL A 18 77.21 -29.21 9.96
C VAL A 18 77.36 -27.74 9.48
N SER A 19 77.12 -26.78 10.27
CA SER A 19 77.86 -25.72 10.92
C SER A 19 78.95 -24.96 10.10
N ALA A 20 78.95 -23.64 10.23
CA ALA A 20 79.98 -22.74 10.85
C ALA A 20 79.74 -21.33 10.30
N GLN A 21 79.37 -20.39 11.14
CA GLN A 21 80.24 -19.39 11.83
C GLN A 21 81.10 -18.50 10.93
N LYS A 22 80.88 -17.19 10.89
CA LYS A 22 81.61 -16.14 11.72
C LYS A 22 81.23 -14.73 11.28
N GLN A 23 80.88 -13.94 12.28
CA GLN A 23 81.38 -12.67 12.74
C GLN A 23 81.25 -11.46 11.83
N ALA A 24 80.48 -10.50 12.19
CA ALA A 24 80.66 -9.39 13.15
C ALA A 24 81.35 -8.19 12.51
N GLU A 25 80.66 -7.06 12.49
CA GLU A 25 81.12 -5.79 13.02
C GLU A 25 80.16 -4.65 12.72
N SER A 26 79.68 -3.99 13.74
CA SER A 26 79.13 -2.61 13.76
C SER A 26 80.31 -1.73 14.25
N PRO A 27 80.26 -0.39 14.32
CA PRO A 27 79.21 0.59 14.11
C PRO A 27 79.70 1.88 13.40
N GLU A 28 78.82 2.87 13.14
CA GLU A 28 79.05 4.29 13.47
C GLU A 28 77.96 5.24 12.94
N GLN A 29 77.28 5.84 13.85
CA GLN A 29 76.88 7.24 14.11
C GLN A 29 76.41 8.15 12.93
N ALA A 30 75.30 8.77 13.27
CA ALA A 30 74.58 9.90 12.65
C ALA A 30 75.47 11.20 12.53
N PRO A 31 74.95 12.22 11.77
CA PRO A 31 74.09 13.21 12.40
C PRO A 31 73.00 13.84 11.53
N LYS A 32 71.91 14.31 12.18
CA LYS A 32 71.12 15.49 11.80
C LYS A 32 72.04 16.75 12.02
N PRO A 33 71.74 17.95 11.43
CA PRO A 33 70.48 18.63 11.23
C PRO A 33 70.42 19.52 9.97
N GLU A 34 69.33 20.16 9.62
CA GLU A 34 69.08 21.59 9.60
C GLU A 34 67.93 22.03 8.67
N ARG A 35 67.13 22.84 9.28
CA ARG A 35 66.09 23.68 8.75
C ARG A 35 66.64 24.80 7.88
N LYS A 36 66.12 25.03 6.65
CA LYS A 36 66.14 26.35 6.01
C LYS A 36 64.82 26.67 5.33
N THR A 37 64.26 27.75 5.77
CA THR A 37 63.21 28.56 5.20
C THR A 37 63.71 29.30 3.95
N SER A 38 62.91 29.44 2.93
CA SER A 38 62.58 30.71 2.23
C SER A 38 61.94 30.48 0.85
N ASP A 39 60.78 31.06 0.72
CA ASP A 39 60.37 32.10 -0.25
C ASP A 39 60.05 31.75 -1.73
N LYS A 40 58.79 31.93 -2.01
CA LYS A 40 58.15 32.64 -3.13
C LYS A 40 58.81 32.59 -4.52
N LYS A 41 58.06 32.06 -5.49
CA LYS A 41 57.51 32.90 -6.57
C LYS A 41 56.53 32.15 -7.48
N SER A 42 55.46 32.88 -7.77
CA SER A 42 54.38 32.65 -8.70
C SER A 42 54.80 32.17 -10.10
N ALA A 43 54.12 31.16 -10.61
CA ALA A 43 53.94 30.99 -12.03
C ALA A 43 52.45 30.77 -12.31
N ARG A 44 51.84 31.78 -12.84
CA ARG A 44 50.48 31.87 -13.37
C ARG A 44 50.45 31.05 -14.65
N ALA A 45 49.84 29.87 -14.62
CA ALA A 45 49.43 29.17 -15.85
C ALA A 45 47.91 29.19 -15.91
N THR A 46 47.40 30.04 -16.80
CA THR A 46 46.05 30.04 -17.29
C THR A 46 45.87 28.81 -18.11
N SER A 47 45.14 27.80 -17.58
CA SER A 47 44.52 26.75 -18.36
C SER A 47 43.04 26.81 -18.13
N SER A 48 42.33 26.97 -19.23
CA SER A 48 40.89 27.01 -19.40
C SER A 48 40.17 25.91 -18.62
N ALA A 49 39.52 26.30 -17.52
CA ALA A 49 38.63 25.42 -16.77
C ALA A 49 37.28 25.35 -17.48
N HIS A 50 37.12 24.43 -18.39
CA HIS A 50 35.87 23.72 -18.63
C HIS A 50 36.05 22.33 -18.01
N GLY A 51 36.30 22.30 -16.71
CA GLY A 51 36.30 21.08 -15.87
C GLY A 51 34.88 20.73 -15.52
N SER A 52 34.50 19.54 -15.87
CA SER A 52 33.29 18.80 -15.53
C SER A 52 32.87 19.02 -14.05
N GLU A 53 31.80 19.74 -13.83
CA GLU A 53 31.16 20.00 -12.53
C GLU A 53 30.40 18.75 -12.01
N PHE A 54 30.81 17.52 -12.41
CA PHE A 54 30.06 16.30 -12.21
C PHE A 54 30.92 15.08 -11.84
N ALA A 55 31.63 15.16 -10.76
CA ALA A 55 32.02 13.99 -9.98
C ALA A 55 32.16 14.39 -8.51
N PRO A 56 31.13 14.32 -7.70
CA PRO A 56 31.37 14.16 -6.28
C PRO A 56 31.98 12.75 -6.12
N GLU A 57 33.17 12.67 -5.62
CA GLU A 57 33.75 11.47 -5.05
C GLU A 57 32.70 10.87 -4.12
N ILE A 58 32.15 9.70 -4.48
CA ILE A 58 31.43 8.86 -3.54
C ILE A 58 32.51 8.36 -2.61
N GLY A 59 32.74 9.07 -1.50
CA GLY A 59 33.81 8.79 -0.57
C GLY A 59 33.76 7.34 -0.11
N ASP A 60 34.91 6.71 -0.09
CA ASP A 60 35.14 5.33 0.38
C ASP A 60 35.05 5.27 1.91
N PHE A 61 33.89 5.66 2.47
CA PHE A 61 33.60 5.56 3.90
C PHE A 61 33.19 4.12 4.24
N SER A 62 34.14 3.38 4.79
CA SER A 62 33.89 2.01 5.24
C SER A 62 32.81 1.98 6.34
N MET A 63 32.06 0.86 6.46
CA MET A 63 31.06 0.66 7.53
C MET A 63 31.67 0.78 8.95
N ARG A 64 32.99 0.72 9.07
CA ARG A 64 33.73 0.85 10.33
C ARG A 64 33.80 2.29 10.87
N GLU A 65 33.54 3.29 10.04
CA GLU A 65 33.64 4.71 10.40
C GLU A 65 32.31 5.29 10.95
N MET A 66 31.21 4.53 10.89
CA MET A 66 29.95 4.96 11.50
C MET A 66 29.99 4.80 13.03
N SER A 67 29.41 5.75 13.75
CA SER A 67 29.09 5.62 15.17
C SER A 67 28.24 4.36 15.45
N ALA A 68 28.15 3.94 16.70
CA ALA A 68 27.28 2.82 17.07
C ALA A 68 25.82 3.14 16.79
N GLU A 69 25.40 4.37 17.08
CA GLU A 69 24.05 4.89 16.84
C GLU A 69 23.74 5.00 15.35
N GLY A 70 24.70 5.47 14.55
CA GLY A 70 24.57 5.53 13.10
C GLY A 70 24.44 4.15 12.46
N ARG A 71 25.22 3.15 12.92
CA ARG A 71 25.05 1.76 12.51
C ARG A 71 23.68 1.22 12.88
N PHE A 72 23.20 1.49 14.10
CA PHE A 72 21.86 1.10 14.51
C PHE A 72 20.79 1.70 13.58
N THR A 73 20.86 3.01 13.30
CA THR A 73 19.90 3.68 12.40
C THR A 73 19.92 3.09 11.00
N PHE A 74 21.12 2.83 10.45
CA PHE A 74 21.25 2.23 9.13
C PHE A 74 20.65 0.82 9.08
N TYR A 75 20.95 -0.05 10.05
CA TYR A 75 20.39 -1.40 10.09
C TYR A 75 18.89 -1.40 10.40
N ALA A 76 18.38 -0.46 11.20
CA ALA A 76 16.97 -0.27 11.43
C ALA A 76 16.24 0.12 10.13
N LEU A 77 16.85 0.98 9.29
CA LEU A 77 16.31 1.28 7.95
C LEU A 77 16.24 0.03 7.07
N LEU A 78 17.31 -0.77 7.03
CA LEU A 78 17.32 -2.04 6.28
C LEU A 78 16.28 -3.02 6.82
N THR A 79 16.10 -3.07 8.13
CA THR A 79 15.07 -3.90 8.78
C THR A 79 13.67 -3.49 8.31
N LEU A 80 13.38 -2.19 8.22
CA LEU A 80 12.09 -1.73 7.66
C LEU A 80 11.92 -2.11 6.19
N VAL A 81 12.96 -1.93 5.37
CA VAL A 81 12.95 -2.32 3.96
C VAL A 81 12.66 -3.81 3.80
N PHE A 82 13.17 -4.63 4.73
CA PHE A 82 12.93 -6.07 4.73
C PHE A 82 11.55 -6.44 5.26
N LEU A 83 11.16 -5.92 6.45
CA LEU A 83 9.99 -6.37 7.18
C LEU A 83 8.67 -5.83 6.63
N VAL A 84 8.60 -4.55 6.23
CA VAL A 84 7.33 -3.93 5.81
C VAL A 84 6.65 -4.69 4.67
N PRO A 85 7.34 -5.09 3.59
CA PRO A 85 6.71 -5.85 2.52
C PRO A 85 6.20 -7.24 2.95
N ILE A 86 6.87 -7.86 3.92
CA ILE A 86 6.54 -9.20 4.42
C ILE A 86 5.44 -9.14 5.48
N ALA A 87 5.37 -8.05 6.24
CA ALA A 87 4.47 -7.90 7.36
C ALA A 87 3.01 -8.10 6.95
N MET A 88 2.33 -9.01 7.60
CA MET A 88 0.89 -9.25 7.53
C MET A 88 0.44 -9.92 8.82
N ASN A 89 -0.85 -10.10 8.98
CA ASN A 89 -1.35 -10.88 10.10
C ASN A 89 -1.10 -12.38 9.85
N PHE A 90 -0.08 -12.93 10.50
CA PHE A 90 0.25 -14.36 10.40
C PHE A 90 -0.56 -15.24 11.36
N PHE A 91 -1.24 -14.65 12.34
CA PHE A 91 -2.01 -15.38 13.36
C PHE A 91 -3.48 -15.44 12.95
N PHE A 92 -3.81 -16.38 12.08
CA PHE A 92 -5.18 -16.63 11.64
C PHE A 92 -5.99 -17.48 12.64
N THR A 93 -5.49 -17.68 13.85
CA THR A 93 -6.17 -18.46 14.90
C THR A 93 -6.86 -17.57 15.91
N ASN A 94 -7.97 -18.04 16.48
CA ASN A 94 -8.81 -17.34 17.45
C ASN A 94 -8.10 -16.91 18.76
N GLN A 95 -6.79 -17.11 18.89
CA GLN A 95 -6.01 -16.85 20.10
C GLN A 95 -4.95 -15.74 19.93
N GLY A 96 -4.77 -15.18 18.72
CA GLY A 96 -3.83 -14.10 18.46
C GLY A 96 -4.51 -12.75 18.24
N MET A 97 -3.74 -11.65 18.27
CA MET A 97 -4.22 -10.32 17.91
C MET A 97 -4.48 -10.29 16.39
N VAL A 98 -5.68 -10.67 15.97
CA VAL A 98 -6.11 -10.64 14.57
C VAL A 98 -6.70 -9.28 14.28
N THR A 99 -6.24 -8.62 13.24
CA THR A 99 -6.82 -7.37 12.74
C THR A 99 -7.89 -7.67 11.68
N TYR A 100 -8.89 -6.81 11.56
CA TYR A 100 -9.91 -6.94 10.52
C TYR A 100 -9.31 -6.81 9.11
N ASP A 101 -8.35 -5.92 8.96
CA ASP A 101 -7.51 -5.87 7.78
C ASP A 101 -6.23 -6.66 8.02
N ALA A 102 -6.14 -7.83 7.41
CA ALA A 102 -5.03 -8.76 7.61
C ALA A 102 -3.71 -8.30 6.99
N PHE A 103 -3.71 -7.34 6.07
CA PHE A 103 -2.54 -7.02 5.23
C PHE A 103 -1.98 -5.62 5.50
N ASP A 104 -2.76 -4.57 5.28
CA ASP A 104 -2.23 -3.21 5.25
C ASP A 104 -2.09 -2.59 6.65
N THR A 105 -2.99 -2.90 7.59
CA THR A 105 -2.92 -2.38 8.97
C THR A 105 -1.60 -2.70 9.65
N ILE A 106 -1.12 -3.95 9.54
CA ILE A 106 0.15 -4.38 10.15
C ILE A 106 1.34 -3.69 9.48
N LYS A 107 1.36 -3.61 8.13
CA LYS A 107 2.43 -2.91 7.38
C LYS A 107 2.54 -1.45 7.81
N VAL A 108 1.41 -0.77 7.90
CA VAL A 108 1.35 0.63 8.29
C VAL A 108 1.78 0.83 9.74
N TRP A 109 1.42 -0.09 10.64
CA TRP A 109 1.87 -0.05 12.03
C TRP A 109 3.40 -0.21 12.13
N VAL A 110 3.98 -1.23 11.47
CA VAL A 110 5.43 -1.44 11.41
C VAL A 110 6.13 -0.21 10.84
N LEU A 111 5.59 0.36 9.76
CA LEU A 111 6.14 1.54 9.10
C LEU A 111 6.12 2.77 10.02
N ARG A 112 5.02 3.01 10.73
CA ARG A 112 4.86 4.13 11.67
C ARG A 112 5.85 4.03 12.83
N ILE A 113 5.87 2.89 13.52
CA ILE A 113 6.77 2.69 14.67
C ILE A 113 8.23 2.73 14.23
N GLY A 114 8.58 2.00 13.16
CA GLY A 114 9.96 1.96 12.67
C GLY A 114 10.47 3.33 12.20
N SER A 115 9.63 4.15 11.55
CA SER A 115 10.03 5.50 11.13
C SER A 115 10.27 6.44 12.31
N LEU A 116 9.51 6.30 13.40
CA LEU A 116 9.78 7.04 14.65
C LEU A 116 11.09 6.61 15.28
N VAL A 117 11.37 5.30 15.31
CA VAL A 117 12.66 4.76 15.78
C VAL A 117 13.81 5.32 14.95
N LEU A 118 13.68 5.35 13.62
CA LEU A 118 14.68 5.92 12.72
C LEU A 118 14.92 7.42 12.99
N LEU A 119 13.86 8.20 13.14
CA LEU A 119 13.97 9.63 13.39
C LEU A 119 14.67 9.92 14.72
N VAL A 120 14.26 9.21 15.78
CA VAL A 120 14.85 9.38 17.12
C VAL A 120 16.30 8.91 17.14
N SER A 121 16.61 7.74 16.57
CA SER A 121 17.99 7.22 16.56
C SER A 121 18.93 8.10 15.73
N TRP A 122 18.46 8.63 14.58
CA TRP A 122 19.21 9.62 13.81
C TRP A 122 19.49 10.90 14.63
N LEU A 123 18.48 11.42 15.34
CA LEU A 123 18.65 12.62 16.14
C LEU A 123 19.64 12.38 17.29
N ILE A 124 19.56 11.23 17.97
CA ILE A 124 20.51 10.86 19.02
C ILE A 124 21.92 10.75 18.47
N ASP A 125 22.11 10.11 17.32
CA ASP A 125 23.41 10.00 16.66
C ASP A 125 24.00 11.38 16.37
N LEU A 126 23.21 12.26 15.75
CA LEU A 126 23.63 13.63 15.43
C LEU A 126 24.00 14.45 16.68
N LEU A 127 23.16 14.42 17.72
CA LEU A 127 23.37 15.21 18.93
C LEU A 127 24.57 14.73 19.75
N LYS A 128 24.78 13.39 19.78
CA LYS A 128 25.84 12.76 20.59
C LYS A 128 27.19 12.76 19.90
N ASN A 129 27.22 12.40 18.64
CA ASN A 129 28.45 12.18 17.90
C ASN A 129 28.82 13.36 16.99
N GLY A 130 27.88 14.30 16.75
CA GLY A 130 28.02 15.27 15.69
C GLY A 130 28.07 14.59 14.31
N GLY A 131 28.83 15.15 13.39
CA GLY A 131 29.11 14.56 12.10
C GLY A 131 28.51 15.29 10.91
N GLU A 132 28.44 14.64 9.78
CA GLU A 132 27.98 15.24 8.52
C GLU A 132 26.46 15.13 8.35
N ILE A 133 25.79 16.27 8.21
CA ILE A 133 24.43 16.31 7.66
C ILE A 133 24.51 16.54 6.16
N ARG A 134 23.96 15.62 5.41
CA ARG A 134 23.84 15.76 3.96
C ARG A 134 22.63 16.62 3.62
N TYR A 135 22.88 17.72 2.92
CA TYR A 135 21.89 18.69 2.51
C TYR A 135 21.72 18.73 0.99
N HIS A 136 20.49 18.93 0.55
CA HIS A 136 20.15 19.22 -0.85
C HIS A 136 18.92 20.14 -0.92
N LYS A 137 18.87 21.03 -1.93
CA LYS A 137 17.75 21.98 -2.11
C LYS A 137 16.38 21.29 -2.29
N ILE A 138 16.36 20.01 -2.62
CA ILE A 138 15.13 19.21 -2.74
C ILE A 138 14.33 19.16 -1.43
N TYR A 139 14.99 19.32 -0.27
CA TYR A 139 14.30 19.39 1.03
C TYR A 139 13.30 20.54 1.10
N LEU A 140 13.58 21.67 0.43
CA LEU A 140 12.64 22.79 0.35
C LEU A 140 11.38 22.41 -0.42
N LEU A 141 11.53 21.63 -1.49
CA LEU A 141 10.39 21.16 -2.28
C LEU A 141 9.56 20.09 -1.56
N VAL A 142 10.25 19.19 -0.83
CA VAL A 142 9.57 18.21 0.04
C VAL A 142 8.83 18.93 1.17
N ALA A 143 9.47 19.89 1.84
CA ALA A 143 8.82 20.72 2.86
C ALA A 143 7.63 21.49 2.31
N PHE A 144 7.75 22.08 1.13
CA PHE A 144 6.64 22.74 0.44
C PHE A 144 5.47 21.78 0.21
N LEU A 145 5.73 20.58 -0.30
CA LEU A 145 4.69 19.55 -0.49
C LEU A 145 3.97 19.22 0.82
N LEU A 146 4.73 18.99 1.92
CA LEU A 146 4.15 18.66 3.23
C LEU A 146 3.32 19.82 3.81
N ILE A 147 3.81 21.05 3.72
CA ILE A 147 3.07 22.24 4.16
C ILE A 147 1.79 22.39 3.32
N TRP A 148 1.88 22.22 2.00
CA TRP A 148 0.73 22.27 1.11
C TRP A 148 -0.31 21.21 1.46
N MET A 149 0.12 19.97 1.68
CA MET A 149 -0.74 18.89 2.14
C MET A 149 -1.35 19.19 3.52
N GLY A 150 -0.61 19.84 4.41
CA GLY A 150 -1.10 20.31 5.70
C GLY A 150 -2.25 21.32 5.53
N ILE A 151 -2.09 22.32 4.68
CA ILE A 151 -3.14 23.29 4.34
C ILE A 151 -4.35 22.57 3.71
N SER A 152 -4.10 21.69 2.72
CA SER A 152 -5.16 20.89 2.10
C SER A 152 -5.92 20.05 3.12
N THR A 153 -5.23 19.49 4.11
CA THR A 153 -5.83 18.70 5.19
C THR A 153 -6.77 19.55 6.06
N VAL A 154 -6.35 20.76 6.43
CA VAL A 154 -7.16 21.68 7.26
C VAL A 154 -8.45 22.12 6.54
N VAL A 155 -8.35 22.41 5.22
CA VAL A 155 -9.51 22.84 4.42
C VAL A 155 -10.29 21.67 3.80
N SER A 156 -9.94 20.43 4.15
CA SER A 156 -10.54 19.20 3.64
C SER A 156 -12.00 19.05 4.06
N VAL A 157 -12.73 18.24 3.30
CA VAL A 157 -14.10 17.76 3.66
C VAL A 157 -14.10 16.82 4.86
N SER A 158 -12.97 16.19 5.17
CA SER A 158 -12.76 15.36 6.36
C SER A 158 -11.28 15.47 6.77
N PRO A 159 -10.93 16.41 7.69
CA PRO A 159 -9.53 16.60 8.10
C PRO A 159 -8.89 15.36 8.72
N LEU A 160 -9.65 14.55 9.46
CA LEU A 160 -9.15 13.31 10.03
C LEU A 160 -8.80 12.27 8.96
N THR A 161 -9.68 12.08 7.96
CA THR A 161 -9.39 11.19 6.83
C THR A 161 -8.22 11.72 6.00
N ALA A 162 -8.14 13.03 5.77
CA ALA A 162 -7.04 13.64 5.03
C ALA A 162 -5.70 13.50 5.77
N PHE A 163 -5.72 13.48 7.10
CA PHE A 163 -4.52 13.31 7.93
C PHE A 163 -4.09 11.85 8.03
N PHE A 164 -4.98 10.94 8.45
CA PHE A 164 -4.63 9.54 8.71
C PHE A 164 -4.70 8.64 7.46
N GLY A 165 -5.41 9.06 6.43
CA GLY A 165 -5.82 8.26 5.29
C GLY A 165 -7.13 7.49 5.55
N LYS A 166 -7.80 7.05 4.48
CA LYS A 166 -8.96 6.17 4.56
C LYS A 166 -8.55 4.79 5.09
N TYR A 167 -9.36 4.20 5.94
CA TYR A 167 -9.16 2.85 6.47
C TYR A 167 -8.85 1.83 5.35
N LYS A 168 -7.87 0.95 5.58
CA LYS A 168 -7.25 0.00 4.64
C LYS A 168 -6.35 0.62 3.56
N ARG A 169 -6.29 1.93 3.41
CA ARG A 169 -5.41 2.57 2.42
C ARG A 169 -4.35 3.44 3.06
N TYR A 170 -4.72 4.20 4.11
CA TYR A 170 -3.81 4.99 4.95
C TYR A 170 -2.90 5.97 4.20
N ASP A 171 -3.29 6.45 3.00
CA ASP A 171 -2.48 7.34 2.15
C ASP A 171 -2.76 8.84 2.43
N GLY A 172 -2.89 9.18 3.72
CA GLY A 172 -3.05 10.55 4.22
C GLY A 172 -1.73 11.27 4.50
N LEU A 173 -1.81 12.51 4.99
CA LEU A 173 -0.65 13.36 5.32
C LEU A 173 0.35 12.65 6.25
N TRP A 174 -0.11 11.86 7.22
CA TRP A 174 0.75 11.09 8.12
C TRP A 174 1.72 10.17 7.35
N SER A 175 1.25 9.48 6.32
CA SER A 175 2.11 8.62 5.50
C SER A 175 3.15 9.42 4.72
N TYR A 176 2.81 10.62 4.25
CA TYR A 176 3.79 11.48 3.57
C TYR A 176 4.83 12.06 4.53
N LEU A 177 4.48 12.33 5.80
CA LEU A 177 5.46 12.68 6.84
C LEU A 177 6.44 11.52 7.08
N ILE A 178 5.95 10.29 7.14
CA ILE A 178 6.79 9.08 7.23
C ILE A 178 7.70 8.95 6.00
N TYR A 179 7.16 9.13 4.80
CA TYR A 179 7.95 9.09 3.57
C TYR A 179 9.08 10.14 3.57
N ALA A 180 8.79 11.34 4.05
CA ALA A 180 9.81 12.39 4.17
C ALA A 180 10.90 12.02 5.19
N ILE A 181 10.55 11.40 6.33
CA ILE A 181 11.51 10.87 7.31
C ILE A 181 12.40 9.80 6.65
N LEU A 182 11.79 8.84 5.96
CA LEU A 182 12.53 7.77 5.28
C LEU A 182 13.45 8.31 4.18
N PHE A 183 12.95 9.23 3.36
CA PHE A 183 13.74 9.92 2.33
C PHE A 183 14.95 10.63 2.95
N PHE A 184 14.72 11.42 4.01
CA PHE A 184 15.77 12.14 4.72
C PHE A 184 16.79 11.20 5.34
N VAL A 185 16.38 10.22 6.14
CA VAL A 185 17.28 9.25 6.80
C VAL A 185 18.09 8.46 5.78
N THR A 186 17.47 8.08 4.66
CA THR A 186 18.16 7.40 3.57
C THR A 186 19.33 8.23 3.02
N ILE A 187 19.10 9.52 2.79
CA ILE A 187 20.15 10.45 2.32
C ILE A 187 21.30 10.56 3.32
N GLN A 188 21.01 10.46 4.64
CA GLN A 188 22.06 10.55 5.65
C GLN A 188 22.93 9.28 5.72
N TYR A 189 22.36 8.09 5.53
CA TYR A 189 23.06 6.84 5.83
C TYR A 189 23.39 5.96 4.62
N VAL A 190 22.63 6.01 3.53
CA VAL A 190 22.85 5.16 2.34
C VAL A 190 23.78 5.88 1.35
N THR A 191 25.01 6.19 1.78
CA THR A 191 25.90 7.16 1.14
C THR A 191 27.07 6.56 0.38
N THR A 192 27.41 5.28 0.62
CA THR A 192 28.52 4.59 -0.05
C THR A 192 28.00 3.45 -0.94
N TYR A 193 28.83 3.02 -1.90
CA TYR A 193 28.50 1.89 -2.78
C TYR A 193 28.11 0.64 -2.00
N GLU A 194 28.90 0.30 -0.96
CA GLU A 194 28.64 -0.89 -0.14
C GLU A 194 27.28 -0.80 0.59
N ARG A 195 26.91 0.38 1.10
CA ARG A 195 25.61 0.60 1.74
C ARG A 195 24.46 0.57 0.72
N ILE A 196 24.65 1.15 -0.45
CA ILE A 196 23.68 1.08 -1.55
C ILE A 196 23.51 -0.37 -2.02
N LYS A 197 24.59 -1.12 -2.16
CA LYS A 197 24.57 -2.54 -2.51
C LYS A 197 23.89 -3.38 -1.44
N LEU A 198 24.14 -3.10 -0.16
CA LEU A 198 23.48 -3.80 0.95
C LEU A 198 21.98 -3.47 1.01
N PHE A 199 21.58 -2.22 0.80
CA PHE A 199 20.18 -1.83 0.64
C PHE A 199 19.50 -2.61 -0.50
N ALA A 200 20.12 -2.63 -1.69
CA ALA A 200 19.60 -3.35 -2.84
C ALA A 200 19.46 -4.86 -2.56
N ARG A 201 20.45 -5.46 -1.87
CA ARG A 201 20.43 -6.87 -1.44
C ARG A 201 19.30 -7.16 -0.47
N THR A 202 19.09 -6.28 0.50
CA THR A 202 18.00 -6.39 1.49
C THR A 202 16.64 -6.34 0.82
N LEU A 203 16.44 -5.40 -0.11
CA LEU A 203 15.20 -5.28 -0.87
C LEU A 203 14.98 -6.49 -1.79
N SER A 204 16.01 -6.97 -2.46
CA SER A 204 15.95 -8.17 -3.29
C SER A 204 15.58 -9.41 -2.47
N LEU A 205 16.15 -9.54 -1.26
CA LEU A 205 15.81 -10.64 -0.35
C LEU A 205 14.37 -10.54 0.16
N SER A 206 13.91 -9.35 0.55
CA SER A 206 12.50 -9.11 0.92
C SER A 206 11.56 -9.49 -0.22
N SER A 207 11.90 -9.09 -1.45
CA SER A 207 11.09 -9.41 -2.63
C SER A 207 11.05 -10.91 -2.93
N LEU A 208 12.13 -11.65 -2.64
CA LEU A 208 12.15 -13.11 -2.76
C LEU A 208 11.10 -13.75 -1.81
N PHE A 209 11.06 -13.34 -0.54
CA PHE A 209 10.08 -13.89 0.41
C PHE A 209 8.64 -13.60 -0.01
N VAL A 210 8.37 -12.35 -0.40
CA VAL A 210 7.05 -11.94 -0.88
C VAL A 210 6.67 -12.71 -2.15
N ALA A 211 7.57 -12.80 -3.12
CA ALA A 211 7.31 -13.50 -4.38
C ALA A 211 7.19 -15.02 -4.18
N PHE A 212 8.02 -15.60 -3.32
CA PHE A 212 7.93 -17.04 -3.01
C PHE A 212 6.54 -17.39 -2.42
N TYR A 213 6.04 -16.61 -1.47
CA TYR A 213 4.68 -16.82 -0.95
C TYR A 213 3.62 -16.64 -2.05
N GLY A 214 3.75 -15.62 -2.92
CA GLY A 214 2.87 -15.43 -4.08
C GLY A 214 2.91 -16.60 -5.07
N LEU A 215 4.07 -17.22 -5.25
CA LEU A 215 4.23 -18.41 -6.06
C LEU A 215 3.51 -19.62 -5.43
N LEU A 216 3.67 -19.82 -4.11
CA LEU A 216 2.96 -20.88 -3.37
C LEU A 216 1.43 -20.73 -3.44
N GLN A 217 0.91 -19.48 -3.44
CA GLN A 217 -0.52 -19.23 -3.63
C GLN A 217 -1.03 -19.67 -4.99
N TRP A 218 -0.23 -19.51 -6.03
CA TRP A 218 -0.63 -19.77 -7.41
C TRP A 218 -0.36 -21.20 -7.87
N LEU A 219 0.68 -21.84 -7.37
CA LEU A 219 1.15 -23.14 -7.82
C LEU A 219 0.06 -24.24 -7.77
N PRO A 220 -0.75 -24.38 -6.71
CA PRO A 220 -1.82 -25.37 -6.66
C PRO A 220 -2.86 -25.18 -7.76
N SER A 221 -3.17 -23.95 -8.17
CA SER A 221 -4.13 -23.67 -9.24
C SER A 221 -3.73 -24.25 -10.62
N ILE A 222 -2.45 -24.57 -10.78
CA ILE A 222 -1.90 -25.19 -11.98
C ILE A 222 -1.62 -26.68 -11.79
N LEU A 223 -1.02 -27.04 -10.65
CA LEU A 223 -0.60 -28.41 -10.41
C LEU A 223 -1.79 -29.34 -10.18
N ASN A 224 -2.85 -28.86 -9.50
CA ASN A 224 -4.02 -29.69 -9.23
C ASN A 224 -4.72 -30.18 -10.53
N PRO A 225 -4.99 -29.32 -11.54
CA PRO A 225 -5.50 -29.79 -12.83
C PRO A 225 -4.55 -30.74 -13.54
N ALA A 226 -3.22 -30.46 -13.52
CA ALA A 226 -2.22 -31.29 -14.16
C ALA A 226 -2.11 -32.67 -13.49
N PHE A 227 -2.04 -32.70 -12.16
CA PHE A 227 -2.01 -33.96 -11.40
C PHE A 227 -3.29 -34.77 -11.57
N THR A 228 -4.45 -34.11 -11.59
CA THR A 228 -5.73 -34.77 -11.87
C THR A 228 -5.75 -35.37 -13.26
N PHE A 229 -5.24 -34.65 -14.28
CA PHE A 229 -5.15 -35.13 -15.65
C PHE A 229 -4.20 -36.36 -15.74
N ILE A 230 -2.99 -36.26 -15.19
CA ILE A 230 -2.00 -37.34 -15.19
C ILE A 230 -2.54 -38.54 -14.39
N GLY A 231 -3.10 -38.29 -13.18
CA GLY A 231 -3.69 -39.34 -12.36
C GLY A 231 -4.77 -40.10 -13.09
N LYS A 232 -5.68 -39.39 -13.78
CA LYS A 232 -6.78 -40.01 -14.54
C LYS A 232 -6.33 -40.75 -15.80
N HIS A 233 -5.40 -40.18 -16.58
CA HIS A 233 -5.06 -40.70 -17.91
C HIS A 233 -3.82 -41.60 -17.91
N VAL A 234 -2.88 -41.45 -16.96
CA VAL A 234 -1.68 -42.25 -16.84
C VAL A 234 -1.82 -43.36 -15.79
N PHE A 235 -2.35 -43.00 -14.62
CA PHE A 235 -2.48 -43.92 -13.47
C PHE A 235 -3.90 -44.46 -13.26
N ASN A 236 -4.86 -44.10 -14.08
CA ASN A 236 -6.26 -44.56 -14.04
C ASN A 236 -6.94 -44.33 -12.68
N LEU A 237 -6.55 -43.26 -11.97
CA LEU A 237 -7.12 -42.91 -10.66
C LEU A 237 -8.54 -42.36 -10.82
N LYS A 238 -9.47 -42.87 -9.99
CA LYS A 238 -10.89 -42.45 -10.00
C LYS A 238 -11.12 -41.10 -9.31
N SER A 239 -10.23 -40.67 -8.42
CA SER A 239 -10.33 -39.42 -7.65
C SER A 239 -9.35 -38.37 -8.19
N ALA A 240 -9.74 -37.10 -8.04
CA ALA A 240 -8.84 -35.96 -8.32
C ALA A 240 -7.66 -35.98 -7.34
N VAL A 241 -6.45 -35.73 -7.85
CA VAL A 241 -5.25 -35.55 -7.05
C VAL A 241 -5.10 -34.07 -6.76
N HIS A 242 -5.21 -33.68 -5.49
CA HIS A 242 -5.08 -32.29 -5.04
C HIS A 242 -3.83 -32.10 -4.21
N LEU A 243 -3.03 -31.10 -4.56
CA LEU A 243 -1.97 -30.58 -3.70
C LEU A 243 -2.63 -29.68 -2.64
N ASN A 244 -2.80 -30.22 -1.44
CA ASN A 244 -3.36 -29.46 -0.31
C ASN A 244 -2.22 -28.86 0.53
N LEU A 245 -2.03 -27.53 0.47
CA LEU A 245 -1.07 -26.79 1.26
C LEU A 245 -1.65 -26.30 2.60
N ASP A 246 -2.95 -26.52 2.85
CA ASP A 246 -3.61 -26.17 4.13
C ASP A 246 -3.11 -27.03 5.31
N LEU A 247 -2.33 -28.07 5.03
CA LEU A 247 -1.69 -28.92 6.04
C LEU A 247 -0.47 -28.28 6.72
N LEU A 248 -0.03 -27.11 6.24
CA LEU A 248 1.07 -26.38 6.88
C LEU A 248 0.61 -25.75 8.21
N PRO A 249 1.49 -25.72 9.25
CA PRO A 249 1.10 -25.31 10.61
C PRO A 249 0.68 -23.85 10.78
N TRP A 250 0.80 -23.04 9.74
CA TRP A 250 0.44 -21.61 9.75
C TRP A 250 -1.06 -21.33 9.52
N GLY A 251 -1.91 -22.34 9.50
CA GLY A 251 -3.35 -22.17 9.44
C GLY A 251 -3.90 -21.83 8.05
N LYS A 252 -5.07 -21.23 8.01
CA LYS A 252 -5.87 -20.98 6.79
C LYS A 252 -5.31 -19.87 5.90
N LEU A 253 -4.04 -19.96 5.48
CA LEU A 253 -3.52 -19.05 4.45
C LEU A 253 -4.25 -19.32 3.13
N PRO A 254 -4.61 -18.27 2.37
CA PRO A 254 -5.32 -18.43 1.10
C PRO A 254 -4.40 -19.00 0.02
N PHE A 255 -4.30 -20.31 -0.08
CA PHE A 255 -3.68 -21.03 -1.19
C PHE A 255 -4.70 -21.29 -2.31
N GLU A 256 -4.21 -21.77 -3.47
CA GLU A 256 -5.01 -22.05 -4.66
C GLU A 256 -5.67 -20.80 -5.27
N GLN A 257 -4.92 -19.73 -5.36
CA GLN A 257 -5.41 -18.47 -5.92
C GLN A 257 -5.14 -18.37 -7.43
N TYR A 258 -6.18 -18.07 -8.19
CA TYR A 258 -6.07 -17.80 -9.63
C TYR A 258 -5.16 -16.59 -9.97
N ARG A 259 -5.03 -15.64 -9.03
CA ARG A 259 -4.14 -14.47 -9.10
C ARG A 259 -3.35 -14.38 -7.80
N SER A 260 -2.02 -14.32 -7.92
CA SER A 260 -1.16 -14.09 -6.74
C SER A 260 -1.37 -12.71 -6.16
N PHE A 261 -1.55 -12.61 -4.86
CA PHE A 261 -1.61 -11.36 -4.11
C PHE A 261 -0.62 -11.31 -2.92
N SER A 262 -0.04 -12.45 -2.54
CA SER A 262 0.99 -12.61 -1.50
C SER A 262 0.60 -11.92 -0.18
N THR A 263 1.56 -11.23 0.44
CA THR A 263 1.39 -10.46 1.67
C THR A 263 0.65 -9.13 1.47
N TYR A 264 0.23 -8.79 0.27
CA TYR A 264 -0.45 -7.52 -0.07
C TYR A 264 -1.97 -7.63 -0.14
N GLY A 265 -2.53 -8.85 -0.10
CA GLY A 265 -3.98 -9.06 -0.14
C GLY A 265 -4.67 -8.66 -1.45
N ASN A 266 -3.95 -7.97 -2.35
CA ASN A 266 -4.45 -7.54 -3.65
C ASN A 266 -3.36 -7.70 -4.72
N PRO A 267 -3.66 -8.36 -5.86
CA PRO A 267 -2.70 -8.56 -6.94
C PRO A 267 -2.12 -7.27 -7.55
N ASP A 268 -2.90 -6.19 -7.59
CA ASP A 268 -2.42 -4.93 -8.16
C ASP A 268 -1.44 -4.23 -7.20
N LEU A 269 -1.63 -4.37 -5.88
CA LEU A 269 -0.72 -3.83 -4.86
C LEU A 269 0.59 -4.64 -4.81
N LEU A 270 0.50 -5.98 -4.85
CA LEU A 270 1.66 -6.85 -4.98
C LEU A 270 2.49 -6.49 -6.21
N ALA A 271 1.83 -6.29 -7.34
CA ALA A 271 2.48 -5.94 -8.60
C ALA A 271 3.26 -4.63 -8.51
N GLY A 272 2.72 -3.62 -7.82
CA GLY A 272 3.43 -2.37 -7.53
C GLY A 272 4.74 -2.58 -6.75
N PHE A 273 4.72 -3.40 -5.70
CA PHE A 273 5.92 -3.77 -4.95
C PHE A 273 6.95 -4.52 -5.81
N LEU A 274 6.47 -5.47 -6.64
CA LEU A 274 7.37 -6.28 -7.50
C LEU A 274 8.09 -5.45 -8.57
N ALA A 275 7.63 -4.23 -8.90
CA ALA A 275 8.41 -3.32 -9.73
C ALA A 275 9.78 -3.04 -9.09
N PHE A 276 9.83 -2.79 -7.78
CA PHE A 276 11.09 -2.63 -7.06
C PHE A 276 11.87 -3.94 -6.99
N GLY A 277 11.21 -5.05 -6.66
CA GLY A 277 11.85 -6.38 -6.58
C GLY A 277 12.55 -6.78 -7.88
N VAL A 278 11.88 -6.66 -9.01
CA VAL A 278 12.40 -7.04 -10.34
C VAL A 278 13.58 -6.14 -10.75
N PHE A 279 13.39 -4.82 -10.74
CA PHE A 279 14.41 -3.94 -11.33
C PHE A 279 15.61 -3.73 -10.42
N VAL A 280 15.44 -3.70 -9.09
CA VAL A 280 16.58 -3.65 -8.16
C VAL A 280 17.39 -4.94 -8.23
N THR A 281 16.74 -6.10 -8.32
CA THR A 281 17.43 -7.38 -8.51
C THR A 281 18.14 -7.43 -9.86
N LEU A 282 17.55 -6.88 -10.93
CA LEU A 282 18.23 -6.73 -12.22
C LEU A 282 19.52 -5.91 -12.09
N GLY A 283 19.48 -4.78 -11.39
CA GLY A 283 20.68 -3.98 -11.09
C GLY A 283 21.76 -4.78 -10.35
N LEU A 284 21.38 -5.64 -9.39
CA LEU A 284 22.30 -6.53 -8.69
C LEU A 284 22.90 -7.62 -9.62
N VAL A 285 22.10 -8.24 -10.48
CA VAL A 285 22.59 -9.20 -11.50
C VAL A 285 23.67 -8.57 -12.35
N LEU A 286 23.45 -7.33 -12.78
CA LEU A 286 24.35 -6.60 -13.69
C LEU A 286 25.62 -6.08 -13.00
N SER A 287 25.56 -5.80 -11.69
CA SER A 287 26.66 -5.25 -10.89
C SER A 287 27.53 -6.32 -10.20
N GLU A 288 27.04 -7.57 -10.08
CA GLU A 288 27.70 -8.61 -9.28
C GLU A 288 28.76 -9.36 -10.10
N GLU A 289 29.99 -9.40 -9.58
CA GLU A 289 31.10 -10.10 -10.21
C GLU A 289 31.19 -11.58 -9.80
N ARG A 290 30.81 -11.90 -8.57
CA ARG A 290 30.85 -13.26 -8.04
C ARG A 290 29.75 -14.11 -8.64
N ARG A 291 30.12 -15.17 -9.38
CA ARG A 291 29.20 -16.04 -10.11
C ARG A 291 28.10 -16.63 -9.23
N SER A 292 28.42 -17.07 -7.99
CA SER A 292 27.44 -17.66 -7.08
C SER A 292 26.32 -16.68 -6.70
N TRP A 293 26.69 -15.43 -6.34
CA TRP A 293 25.73 -14.39 -6.05
C TRP A 293 24.93 -13.95 -7.26
N ARG A 294 25.54 -13.89 -8.43
CA ARG A 294 24.84 -13.56 -9.68
C ARG A 294 23.80 -14.62 -10.05
N VAL A 295 24.13 -15.91 -9.89
CA VAL A 295 23.16 -17.00 -10.07
C VAL A 295 22.02 -16.89 -9.08
N PHE A 296 22.30 -16.59 -7.81
CA PHE A 296 21.25 -16.35 -6.80
C PHE A 296 20.32 -15.19 -7.21
N TYR A 297 20.86 -14.06 -7.65
CA TYR A 297 20.01 -12.93 -8.09
C TYR A 297 19.23 -13.26 -9.37
N TRP A 298 19.75 -14.09 -10.26
CA TRP A 298 18.96 -14.61 -11.39
C TRP A 298 17.75 -15.43 -10.92
N ILE A 299 17.92 -16.29 -9.94
CA ILE A 299 16.82 -17.07 -9.36
C ILE A 299 15.77 -16.13 -8.76
N VAL A 300 16.20 -15.15 -7.98
CA VAL A 300 15.29 -14.14 -7.38
C VAL A 300 14.55 -13.36 -8.46
N LEU A 301 15.25 -12.92 -9.50
CA LEU A 301 14.67 -12.17 -10.62
C LEU A 301 13.60 -12.99 -11.36
N ILE A 302 13.87 -14.26 -11.59
CA ILE A 302 12.94 -15.19 -12.25
C ILE A 302 11.69 -15.39 -11.40
N ILE A 303 11.84 -15.64 -10.09
CA ILE A 303 10.69 -15.83 -9.17
C ILE A 303 9.85 -14.54 -9.12
N ASN A 304 10.48 -13.37 -8.96
CA ASN A 304 9.78 -12.08 -8.98
C ASN A 304 9.03 -11.86 -10.30
N GLY A 305 9.67 -12.13 -11.43
CA GLY A 305 9.08 -12.01 -12.77
C GLY A 305 7.88 -12.93 -12.97
N MET A 306 7.99 -14.19 -12.52
CA MET A 306 6.89 -15.15 -12.56
C MET A 306 5.68 -14.66 -11.76
N VAL A 307 5.91 -14.20 -10.53
CA VAL A 307 4.81 -13.71 -9.67
C VAL A 307 4.22 -12.41 -10.21
N MET A 308 5.03 -11.55 -10.81
CA MET A 308 4.53 -10.35 -11.51
C MET A 308 3.59 -10.71 -12.67
N ILE A 309 3.86 -11.83 -13.39
CA ILE A 309 2.97 -12.34 -14.44
C ILE A 309 1.72 -12.96 -13.82
N THR A 310 1.85 -13.79 -12.78
CA THR A 310 0.72 -14.50 -12.15
C THR A 310 -0.21 -13.58 -11.34
N ALA A 311 0.26 -12.41 -10.91
CA ALA A 311 -0.58 -11.35 -10.37
C ALA A 311 -1.60 -10.83 -11.39
N LYS A 312 -1.36 -11.05 -12.69
CA LYS A 312 -2.27 -10.68 -13.80
C LYS A 312 -2.71 -9.22 -13.75
N SER A 313 -1.82 -8.32 -13.31
CA SER A 313 -2.06 -6.88 -13.24
C SER A 313 -1.59 -6.21 -14.54
N ARG A 314 -2.52 -5.63 -15.29
CA ARG A 314 -2.21 -4.97 -16.57
C ARG A 314 -1.32 -3.75 -16.39
N SER A 315 -1.50 -3.00 -15.31
CA SER A 315 -0.75 -1.77 -15.03
C SER A 315 0.75 -2.04 -14.85
N ILE A 316 1.13 -3.15 -14.18
CA ILE A 316 2.55 -3.46 -14.00
C ILE A 316 3.18 -4.05 -15.25
N TRP A 317 2.40 -4.73 -16.12
CA TRP A 317 2.95 -5.18 -17.40
C TRP A 317 3.36 -4.01 -18.28
N VAL A 318 2.52 -2.94 -18.33
CA VAL A 318 2.87 -1.68 -19.00
C VAL A 318 4.02 -0.97 -18.28
N GLY A 319 3.95 -0.83 -16.95
CA GLY A 319 5.01 -0.20 -16.16
C GLY A 319 6.33 -0.95 -16.27
N GLY A 320 6.29 -2.29 -16.19
CA GLY A 320 7.46 -3.15 -16.34
C GLY A 320 8.10 -3.07 -17.73
N ALA A 321 7.28 -3.01 -18.79
CA ALA A 321 7.77 -2.80 -20.16
C ALA A 321 8.48 -1.45 -20.30
N VAL A 322 7.90 -0.36 -19.81
CA VAL A 322 8.52 0.98 -19.85
C VAL A 322 9.80 1.02 -19.03
N GLY A 323 9.81 0.44 -17.82
CA GLY A 323 11.01 0.32 -16.99
C GLY A 323 12.12 -0.50 -17.67
N LEU A 324 11.76 -1.60 -18.33
CA LEU A 324 12.71 -2.44 -19.07
C LEU A 324 13.28 -1.70 -20.29
N ILE A 325 12.45 -1.01 -21.05
CA ILE A 325 12.89 -0.17 -22.18
C ILE A 325 13.89 0.87 -21.70
N LEU A 326 13.58 1.59 -20.61
CA LEU A 326 14.51 2.54 -20.03
C LEU A 326 15.83 1.88 -19.61
N ALA A 327 15.77 0.76 -18.89
CA ALA A 327 16.97 0.02 -18.48
C ALA A 327 17.81 -0.39 -19.70
N VAL A 328 17.20 -0.92 -20.77
CA VAL A 328 17.89 -1.30 -22.01
C VAL A 328 18.55 -0.08 -22.68
N ILE A 329 17.83 1.05 -22.81
CA ILE A 329 18.38 2.30 -23.37
C ILE A 329 19.63 2.75 -22.60
N LEU A 330 19.56 2.75 -21.28
CA LEU A 330 20.67 3.14 -20.42
C LEU A 330 21.84 2.14 -20.50
N LEU A 331 21.56 0.84 -20.55
CA LEU A 331 22.57 -0.21 -20.69
C LEU A 331 23.30 -0.16 -22.05
N VAL A 332 22.58 0.10 -23.14
CA VAL A 332 23.20 0.25 -24.48
C VAL A 332 24.19 1.42 -24.49
N LYS A 333 23.89 2.52 -23.78
CA LYS A 333 24.80 3.68 -23.65
C LYS A 333 26.07 3.34 -22.86
N GLN A 334 26.01 2.37 -21.92
CA GLN A 334 27.18 1.92 -21.15
C GLN A 334 28.10 0.97 -21.93
N LYS A 335 27.78 0.62 -23.19
CA LYS A 335 28.53 -0.36 -24.00
C LYS A 335 28.96 -1.59 -23.17
N PRO A 336 28.04 -2.27 -22.51
CA PRO A 336 28.39 -3.44 -21.72
C PRO A 336 29.07 -4.41 -22.68
N ARG A 337 30.21 -5.01 -22.29
CA ARG A 337 30.69 -6.24 -22.96
C ARG A 337 29.54 -7.21 -22.79
N TRP A 338 28.81 -7.45 -23.88
CA TRP A 338 27.58 -8.24 -23.89
C TRP A 338 27.81 -9.52 -23.13
N MET A 339 27.03 -9.69 -22.11
CA MET A 339 27.03 -10.80 -21.20
C MET A 339 27.18 -12.07 -21.99
N LYS A 340 28.25 -12.82 -21.72
CA LYS A 340 28.23 -14.24 -22.03
C LYS A 340 26.91 -14.72 -21.43
N LEU A 341 26.04 -15.29 -22.27
CA LEU A 341 24.71 -15.76 -21.88
C LEU A 341 24.91 -16.62 -20.63
N ASP A 342 24.62 -16.02 -19.45
CA ASP A 342 24.82 -16.75 -18.21
C ASP A 342 23.79 -17.89 -18.21
N TYR A 343 24.22 -19.08 -17.83
CA TYR A 343 23.35 -20.26 -17.67
C TYR A 343 22.10 -19.96 -16.84
N GLY A 344 22.12 -18.90 -15.97
CA GLY A 344 20.99 -18.40 -15.25
C GLY A 344 19.89 -17.83 -16.15
N PHE A 345 20.23 -17.06 -17.19
CA PHE A 345 19.26 -16.58 -18.19
C PHE A 345 18.65 -17.75 -18.97
N ALA A 346 19.50 -18.67 -19.46
CA ALA A 346 19.01 -19.84 -20.17
C ALA A 346 18.14 -20.74 -19.27
N GLY A 347 18.51 -20.90 -18.00
CA GLY A 347 17.72 -21.64 -17.02
C GLY A 347 16.37 -20.96 -16.69
N GLY A 348 16.34 -19.62 -16.63
CA GLY A 348 15.12 -18.86 -16.41
C GLY A 348 14.16 -18.91 -17.58
N VAL A 349 14.67 -18.77 -18.80
CA VAL A 349 13.87 -18.95 -20.03
C VAL A 349 13.37 -20.39 -20.12
N GLY A 350 14.21 -21.38 -19.81
CA GLY A 350 13.84 -22.80 -19.78
C GLY A 350 12.75 -23.09 -18.73
N LEU A 351 12.90 -22.58 -17.52
CA LEU A 351 11.88 -22.74 -16.45
C LEU A 351 10.56 -22.04 -16.81
N GLY A 352 10.63 -20.83 -17.36
CA GLY A 352 9.47 -20.13 -17.87
C GLY A 352 8.75 -20.89 -18.98
N ALA A 353 9.50 -21.47 -19.92
CA ALA A 353 8.97 -22.31 -21.01
C ALA A 353 8.34 -23.60 -20.45
N ILE A 354 8.98 -24.26 -19.46
CA ILE A 354 8.43 -25.45 -18.79
C ILE A 354 7.11 -25.11 -18.08
N LEU A 355 7.05 -23.98 -17.38
CA LEU A 355 5.82 -23.55 -16.70
C LEU A 355 4.71 -23.20 -17.68
N VAL A 356 5.02 -22.53 -18.79
CA VAL A 356 4.06 -22.28 -19.88
C VAL A 356 3.62 -23.62 -20.49
N ALA A 357 4.52 -24.57 -20.70
CA ALA A 357 4.16 -25.90 -21.19
C ALA A 357 3.29 -26.69 -20.21
N LEU A 358 3.62 -26.69 -18.92
CA LEU A 358 2.82 -27.34 -17.87
C LEU A 358 1.41 -26.71 -17.77
N THR A 359 1.31 -25.38 -17.91
CA THR A 359 0.02 -24.69 -17.93
C THR A 359 -0.82 -25.01 -19.18
N SER A 360 -0.16 -25.36 -20.28
CA SER A 360 -0.83 -25.76 -21.53
C SER A 360 -1.38 -27.20 -21.50
N LEU A 361 -0.75 -28.09 -20.71
CA LEU A 361 -1.18 -29.48 -20.56
C LEU A 361 -2.47 -29.63 -19.70
N GLY A 362 -2.67 -28.75 -18.73
CA GLY A 362 -3.78 -28.87 -17.77
C GLY A 362 -5.10 -28.24 -18.15
N SER A 363 -5.13 -27.22 -19.00
CA SER A 363 -6.35 -26.67 -19.61
C SER A 363 -6.02 -25.63 -20.68
N LYS A 364 -6.70 -25.70 -21.81
CA LYS A 364 -6.72 -24.64 -22.84
C LYS A 364 -7.08 -23.27 -22.28
N SER A 365 -7.63 -23.23 -21.05
CA SER A 365 -8.10 -22.02 -20.36
C SER A 365 -6.99 -21.10 -19.83
N VAL A 366 -5.80 -21.60 -19.42
CA VAL A 366 -4.79 -20.74 -18.77
C VAL A 366 -4.03 -19.90 -19.80
N VAL A 367 -3.61 -20.48 -20.94
CA VAL A 367 -2.95 -19.74 -22.01
C VAL A 367 -3.93 -18.80 -22.72
N MET A 368 -5.15 -19.26 -23.00
CA MET A 368 -6.25 -18.43 -23.52
C MET A 368 -6.54 -17.27 -22.57
N ASN A 369 -6.54 -17.50 -21.27
CA ASN A 369 -6.77 -16.46 -20.27
C ASN A 369 -5.62 -15.44 -20.18
N PHE A 370 -4.35 -15.86 -20.38
CA PHE A 370 -3.23 -14.93 -20.47
C PHE A 370 -3.37 -14.01 -21.68
N TRP A 371 -3.57 -14.58 -22.90
CA TRP A 371 -3.73 -13.79 -24.11
C TRP A 371 -4.97 -12.90 -24.08
N SER A 372 -6.09 -13.40 -23.57
CA SER A 372 -7.30 -12.58 -23.37
C SER A 372 -7.06 -11.40 -22.42
N ARG A 373 -6.23 -11.58 -21.40
CA ARG A 373 -5.80 -10.50 -20.51
C ARG A 373 -4.88 -9.48 -21.19
N VAL A 374 -3.94 -9.95 -22.04
CA VAL A 374 -3.08 -9.06 -22.82
C VAL A 374 -3.93 -8.25 -23.82
N THR A 375 -4.80 -8.91 -24.57
CA THR A 375 -5.70 -8.21 -25.52
C THR A 375 -6.69 -7.28 -24.82
N SER A 376 -7.10 -7.61 -23.59
CA SER A 376 -7.99 -6.74 -22.80
C SER A 376 -7.33 -5.41 -22.37
N ILE A 377 -6.01 -5.24 -22.53
CA ILE A 377 -5.36 -3.93 -22.35
C ILE A 377 -5.92 -2.90 -23.33
N PHE A 378 -6.33 -3.35 -24.52
CA PHE A 378 -6.85 -2.52 -25.61
C PHE A 378 -8.39 -2.45 -25.64
N GLN A 379 -9.09 -3.11 -24.70
CA GLN A 379 -10.55 -3.08 -24.59
C GLN A 379 -10.99 -1.96 -23.65
N PHE A 380 -11.31 -0.80 -24.21
CA PHE A 380 -11.66 0.41 -23.45
C PHE A 380 -13.17 0.56 -23.18
N ASN A 381 -14.01 -0.13 -23.91
CA ASN A 381 -15.48 0.08 -23.92
C ASN A 381 -16.25 -0.92 -23.04
N SER A 382 -15.58 -1.77 -22.27
CA SER A 382 -16.24 -2.77 -21.42
C SER A 382 -15.45 -3.08 -20.14
N GLY A 383 -16.14 -3.65 -19.15
CA GLY A 383 -15.57 -4.14 -17.91
C GLY A 383 -14.86 -3.05 -17.10
N SER A 384 -13.75 -3.42 -16.45
CA SER A 384 -13.02 -2.52 -15.53
C SER A 384 -12.36 -1.31 -16.20
N ALA A 385 -12.19 -1.30 -17.52
CA ALA A 385 -11.66 -0.13 -18.22
C ALA A 385 -12.74 0.96 -18.34
N LEU A 386 -13.96 0.60 -18.74
CA LEU A 386 -15.09 1.53 -18.82
C LEU A 386 -15.36 2.18 -17.45
N THR A 387 -15.41 1.40 -16.38
CA THR A 387 -15.63 1.95 -15.02
C THR A 387 -14.52 2.90 -14.60
N ARG A 388 -13.24 2.63 -14.96
CA ARG A 388 -12.13 3.58 -14.70
C ARG A 388 -12.31 4.89 -15.45
N PHE A 389 -12.70 4.90 -16.71
CA PHE A 389 -12.96 6.16 -17.43
C PHE A 389 -14.10 6.96 -16.80
N GLN A 390 -15.14 6.29 -16.30
CA GLN A 390 -16.22 6.95 -15.58
C GLN A 390 -15.74 7.57 -14.26
N ILE A 391 -14.88 6.85 -13.51
CA ILE A 391 -14.24 7.34 -12.28
C ILE A 391 -13.31 8.53 -12.59
N TRP A 392 -12.51 8.47 -13.67
CA TRP A 392 -11.65 9.58 -14.10
C TRP A 392 -12.47 10.80 -14.46
N GLY A 393 -13.60 10.62 -15.15
CA GLY A 393 -14.54 11.70 -15.42
C GLY A 393 -15.12 12.34 -14.15
N ALA A 394 -15.42 11.55 -13.12
CA ALA A 394 -15.82 12.05 -11.81
C ALA A 394 -14.67 12.82 -11.12
N ALA A 395 -13.44 12.27 -11.18
CA ALA A 395 -12.27 12.93 -10.61
C ALA A 395 -11.98 14.29 -11.28
N VAL A 396 -12.07 14.37 -12.60
CA VAL A 396 -11.90 15.66 -13.32
C VAL A 396 -12.96 16.69 -12.90
N ARG A 397 -14.22 16.26 -12.69
CA ARG A 397 -15.27 17.16 -12.16
C ARG A 397 -14.95 17.61 -10.72
N ALA A 398 -14.47 16.69 -9.87
CA ALA A 398 -14.04 17.02 -8.51
C ALA A 398 -12.86 18.00 -8.51
N ILE A 399 -11.86 17.80 -9.37
CA ILE A 399 -10.70 18.72 -9.54
C ILE A 399 -11.17 20.11 -9.99
N LYS A 400 -12.06 20.20 -10.98
CA LYS A 400 -12.62 21.47 -11.44
C LYS A 400 -13.35 22.23 -10.34
N ALA A 401 -14.01 21.54 -9.42
CA ALA A 401 -14.73 22.15 -8.29
C ALA A 401 -13.77 22.69 -7.20
N ARG A 402 -12.59 22.06 -7.00
CA ARG A 402 -11.57 22.51 -6.04
C ARG A 402 -10.17 22.34 -6.59
N PRO A 403 -9.72 23.18 -7.57
CA PRO A 403 -8.49 22.95 -8.32
C PRO A 403 -7.21 23.22 -7.52
N ILE A 404 -7.23 24.13 -6.53
CA ILE A 404 -6.04 24.60 -5.82
C ILE A 404 -5.66 23.67 -4.68
N PHE A 405 -6.53 23.51 -3.68
CA PHE A 405 -6.26 22.73 -2.46
C PHE A 405 -6.82 21.31 -2.52
N GLY A 406 -7.68 20.99 -3.50
CA GLY A 406 -8.36 19.71 -3.58
C GLY A 406 -9.41 19.51 -2.48
N TRP A 407 -9.74 18.25 -2.23
CA TRP A 407 -10.75 17.81 -1.27
C TRP A 407 -10.17 17.25 0.03
N GLY A 408 -8.84 17.11 0.11
CA GLY A 408 -8.07 16.44 1.16
C GLY A 408 -7.45 15.14 0.64
N SER A 409 -6.22 14.83 1.11
CA SER A 409 -5.56 13.58 0.74
C SER A 409 -6.46 12.40 1.09
N ASP A 410 -6.53 11.41 0.21
CA ASP A 410 -7.27 10.14 0.40
C ASP A 410 -8.79 10.27 0.68
N THR A 411 -9.40 11.43 0.37
CA THR A 411 -10.83 11.70 0.60
C THR A 411 -11.71 11.47 -0.63
N PHE A 412 -11.18 10.98 -1.75
CA PHE A 412 -11.93 10.85 -3.00
C PHE A 412 -13.23 10.03 -2.86
N ARG A 413 -13.21 8.95 -2.07
CA ARG A 413 -14.42 8.16 -1.77
C ARG A 413 -15.57 9.02 -1.23
N LEU A 414 -15.26 9.95 -0.32
CA LEU A 414 -16.26 10.82 0.34
C LEU A 414 -16.98 11.74 -0.65
N VAL A 415 -16.28 12.13 -1.72
CA VAL A 415 -16.80 13.06 -2.71
C VAL A 415 -17.24 12.40 -4.01
N PHE A 416 -16.87 11.13 -4.24
CA PHE A 416 -17.16 10.44 -5.48
C PHE A 416 -18.64 10.47 -5.85
N ARG A 417 -19.55 10.16 -4.90
CA ARG A 417 -21.00 10.15 -5.12
C ARG A 417 -21.58 11.50 -5.56
N ARG A 418 -20.90 12.62 -5.26
CA ARG A 418 -21.30 13.96 -5.73
C ARG A 418 -21.01 14.17 -7.22
N PHE A 419 -19.96 13.52 -7.70
CA PHE A 419 -19.46 13.67 -9.08
C PHE A 419 -19.67 12.43 -9.92
N GLU A 420 -20.32 11.40 -9.37
CA GLU A 420 -20.58 10.14 -10.03
C GLU A 420 -21.43 10.32 -11.29
N PRO A 421 -21.03 9.79 -12.46
CA PRO A 421 -21.90 9.79 -13.62
C PRO A 421 -23.00 8.74 -13.46
N PHE A 422 -24.20 9.04 -13.94
CA PHE A 422 -25.35 8.12 -13.89
C PHE A 422 -25.04 6.74 -14.48
N ALA A 423 -24.30 6.71 -15.60
CA ALA A 423 -23.90 5.48 -16.28
C ALA A 423 -22.95 4.57 -15.44
N TYR A 424 -22.34 5.09 -14.37
CA TYR A 424 -21.49 4.27 -13.50
C TYR A 424 -22.32 3.20 -12.77
N ASN A 425 -23.50 3.55 -12.27
CA ASN A 425 -24.39 2.59 -11.62
C ASN A 425 -24.80 1.46 -12.57
N GLN A 426 -25.03 1.76 -13.86
CA GLN A 426 -25.37 0.75 -14.87
C GLN A 426 -24.21 -0.22 -15.16
N SER A 427 -22.98 0.26 -15.11
CA SER A 427 -21.78 -0.56 -15.43
C SER A 427 -21.15 -1.23 -14.23
N ALA A 428 -21.15 -0.60 -13.05
CA ALA A 428 -20.53 -1.08 -11.82
C ALA A 428 -21.54 -1.69 -10.82
N GLY A 429 -22.82 -1.32 -10.92
CA GLY A 429 -23.86 -1.65 -9.96
C GLY A 429 -24.02 -0.59 -8.87
N TYR A 430 -25.22 -0.40 -8.35
CA TYR A 430 -25.60 0.65 -7.40
C TYR A 430 -24.86 0.58 -6.05
N GLN A 431 -24.41 -0.61 -5.66
CA GLN A 431 -23.69 -0.82 -4.40
C GLN A 431 -22.22 -0.39 -4.46
N ASN A 432 -21.65 -0.29 -5.66
CA ASN A 432 -20.24 0.01 -5.80
C ASN A 432 -19.97 1.51 -5.69
N VAL A 433 -19.08 1.87 -4.77
CA VAL A 433 -18.54 3.23 -4.61
C VAL A 433 -17.07 3.19 -4.97
N ALA A 434 -16.63 4.04 -5.88
CA ALA A 434 -15.19 4.14 -6.16
C ALA A 434 -14.48 4.73 -4.96
N ASP A 435 -13.62 3.95 -4.34
CA ASP A 435 -12.83 4.33 -3.18
C ASP A 435 -11.54 5.08 -3.56
N ASN A 436 -11.11 4.98 -4.82
CA ASN A 436 -9.92 5.59 -5.37
C ASN A 436 -10.12 5.90 -6.86
N VAL A 437 -9.35 6.85 -7.39
CA VAL A 437 -9.41 7.24 -8.80
C VAL A 437 -8.84 6.17 -9.74
N HIS A 438 -8.03 5.23 -9.26
CA HIS A 438 -7.25 4.29 -10.07
C HIS A 438 -6.36 4.99 -11.12
N ASN A 439 -5.90 6.17 -10.79
CA ASN A 439 -4.93 6.99 -11.51
C ASN A 439 -4.32 7.95 -10.48
N PHE A 440 -3.07 7.73 -10.12
CA PHE A 440 -2.45 8.44 -9.01
C PHE A 440 -2.27 9.94 -9.29
N LEU A 441 -2.04 10.34 -10.55
CA LEU A 441 -1.98 11.75 -10.92
C LEU A 441 -3.31 12.45 -10.64
N LEU A 442 -4.41 11.87 -11.09
CA LEU A 442 -5.76 12.41 -10.83
C LEU A 442 -6.14 12.29 -9.34
N GLN A 443 -5.68 11.24 -8.65
CA GLN A 443 -5.88 11.06 -7.21
C GLN A 443 -5.23 12.20 -6.42
N LEU A 444 -3.96 12.54 -6.74
CA LEU A 444 -3.25 13.67 -6.13
C LEU A 444 -3.95 15.00 -6.45
N ALA A 445 -4.31 15.24 -7.72
CA ALA A 445 -4.97 16.46 -8.12
C ALA A 445 -6.35 16.64 -7.46
N ALA A 446 -7.13 15.56 -7.30
CA ALA A 446 -8.40 15.59 -6.59
C ALA A 446 -8.20 15.77 -5.07
N GLY A 447 -7.17 15.11 -4.48
CA GLY A 447 -6.90 15.16 -3.06
C GLY A 447 -6.26 16.46 -2.59
N ILE A 448 -5.12 16.82 -3.14
CA ILE A 448 -4.28 17.96 -2.70
C ILE A 448 -4.20 19.09 -3.71
N GLY A 449 -5.07 19.06 -4.72
CA GLY A 449 -5.10 20.06 -5.78
C GLY A 449 -3.99 19.92 -6.83
N ILE A 450 -4.10 20.67 -7.90
CA ILE A 450 -3.12 20.69 -9.00
C ILE A 450 -1.74 21.15 -8.49
N VAL A 451 -1.69 22.10 -7.56
CA VAL A 451 -0.43 22.62 -6.99
C VAL A 451 0.33 21.53 -6.24
N GLY A 452 -0.36 20.78 -5.38
CA GLY A 452 0.25 19.66 -4.64
C GLY A 452 0.68 18.52 -5.58
N MET A 453 -0.12 18.20 -6.58
CA MET A 453 0.23 17.24 -7.63
C MET A 453 1.50 17.67 -8.37
N LEU A 454 1.59 18.93 -8.80
CA LEU A 454 2.77 19.46 -9.50
C LEU A 454 4.01 19.43 -8.60
N ALA A 455 3.87 19.77 -7.31
CA ALA A 455 4.97 19.68 -6.35
C ALA A 455 5.50 18.23 -6.20
N PHE A 456 4.61 17.25 -6.12
CA PHE A 456 4.99 15.83 -6.06
C PHE A 456 5.80 15.41 -7.30
N TYR A 457 5.28 15.70 -8.50
CA TYR A 457 5.99 15.33 -9.73
C TYR A 457 7.25 16.18 -9.97
N ALA A 458 7.33 17.40 -9.46
CA ALA A 458 8.56 18.18 -9.48
C ALA A 458 9.66 17.51 -8.65
N ILE A 459 9.34 16.91 -7.48
CA ILE A 459 10.29 16.09 -6.72
C ILE A 459 10.79 14.92 -7.58
N MET A 460 9.87 14.20 -8.25
CA MET A 460 10.22 13.09 -9.13
C MET A 460 11.19 13.54 -10.23
N PHE A 461 10.87 14.61 -10.97
CA PHE A 461 11.72 15.13 -12.04
C PHE A 461 13.07 15.60 -11.53
N TRP A 462 13.11 16.25 -10.37
CA TRP A 462 14.35 16.74 -9.77
C TRP A 462 15.33 15.61 -9.42
N VAL A 463 14.81 14.41 -9.10
CA VAL A 463 15.64 13.24 -8.83
C VAL A 463 15.94 12.44 -10.11
N ILE A 464 14.92 12.17 -10.93
CA ILE A 464 15.03 11.27 -12.09
C ILE A 464 15.98 11.84 -13.16
N VAL A 465 15.85 13.14 -13.51
CA VAL A 465 16.64 13.73 -14.60
C VAL A 465 18.15 13.66 -14.31
N PRO A 466 18.64 14.03 -13.12
CA PRO A 466 20.06 13.86 -12.79
C PRO A 466 20.50 12.40 -12.67
N ALA A 467 19.63 11.50 -12.18
CA ALA A 467 19.95 10.07 -12.09
C ALA A 467 20.14 9.48 -13.49
N VAL A 468 19.32 9.87 -14.48
CA VAL A 468 19.55 9.50 -15.90
C VAL A 468 20.92 9.97 -16.38
N LYS A 469 21.29 11.23 -16.11
CA LYS A 469 22.60 11.77 -16.51
C LYS A 469 23.75 10.97 -15.89
N LEU A 470 23.64 10.61 -14.61
CA LEU A 470 24.62 9.76 -13.92
C LEU A 470 24.73 8.38 -14.57
N CYS A 471 23.60 7.75 -14.91
CA CYS A 471 23.56 6.46 -15.56
C CYS A 471 24.12 6.46 -16.98
N VAL A 472 24.20 7.58 -17.67
CA VAL A 472 24.74 7.72 -19.03
C VAL A 472 26.24 8.09 -19.04
N SER A 473 26.81 8.53 -17.92
CA SER A 473 28.23 8.89 -17.81
C SER A 473 29.16 7.75 -18.26
N PRO A 474 30.21 8.02 -19.02
CA PRO A 474 31.12 6.99 -19.58
C PRO A 474 32.21 6.51 -18.62
N ASP A 475 32.19 6.90 -17.35
CA ASP A 475 33.17 6.54 -16.35
C ASP A 475 33.20 5.02 -16.09
N GLU A 476 34.35 4.34 -16.25
CA GLU A 476 34.52 2.90 -16.05
C GLU A 476 34.75 2.53 -14.58
N GLU A 477 35.26 3.44 -13.75
CA GLU A 477 35.59 3.20 -12.35
C GLU A 477 34.35 2.84 -11.51
N HIS A 478 33.22 3.54 -11.75
CA HIS A 478 31.97 3.37 -11.02
C HIS A 478 30.91 2.52 -11.76
N LYS A 479 31.32 1.63 -12.65
CA LYS A 479 30.40 0.84 -13.48
C LYS A 479 29.42 -0.02 -12.69
N GLY A 480 29.88 -0.66 -11.61
CA GLY A 480 29.04 -1.49 -10.73
C GLY A 480 27.91 -0.68 -10.05
N GLU A 481 28.21 0.53 -9.60
CA GLU A 481 27.26 1.45 -9.02
C GLU A 481 26.19 1.85 -10.02
N ARG A 482 26.61 2.23 -11.23
CA ARG A 482 25.67 2.61 -12.28
C ARG A 482 24.68 1.50 -12.64
N MET A 483 25.10 0.23 -12.60
CA MET A 483 24.19 -0.88 -12.83
C MET A 483 23.08 -0.94 -11.78
N ILE A 484 23.41 -0.72 -10.49
CA ILE A 484 22.41 -0.64 -9.43
C ILE A 484 21.52 0.58 -9.62
N PHE A 485 22.10 1.75 -9.96
CA PHE A 485 21.32 2.98 -10.22
C PHE A 485 20.37 2.84 -11.41
N ILE A 486 20.78 2.14 -12.49
CA ILE A 486 19.88 1.82 -13.61
C ILE A 486 18.71 0.98 -13.12
N GLY A 487 18.94 -0.03 -12.27
CA GLY A 487 17.88 -0.83 -11.66
C GLY A 487 16.94 -0.01 -10.79
N LEU A 488 17.47 0.84 -9.91
CA LEU A 488 16.69 1.72 -9.05
C LEU A 488 15.85 2.72 -9.86
N LEU A 489 16.43 3.32 -10.89
CA LEU A 489 15.73 4.28 -11.76
C LEU A 489 14.62 3.59 -12.57
N ALA A 490 14.89 2.42 -13.12
CA ALA A 490 13.90 1.61 -13.83
C ALA A 490 12.74 1.20 -12.90
N ALA A 491 13.02 0.88 -11.63
CA ALA A 491 12.00 0.58 -10.62
C ALA A 491 11.10 1.78 -10.36
N VAL A 492 11.68 2.98 -10.16
CA VAL A 492 10.92 4.23 -9.97
C VAL A 492 10.00 4.50 -11.14
N VAL A 493 10.51 4.40 -12.37
CA VAL A 493 9.72 4.66 -13.58
C VAL A 493 8.63 3.60 -13.75
N ALA A 494 8.96 2.31 -13.59
CA ALA A 494 7.98 1.22 -13.69
C ALA A 494 6.85 1.37 -12.67
N TYR A 495 7.18 1.71 -11.42
CA TYR A 495 6.20 1.95 -10.36
C TYR A 495 5.31 3.17 -10.64
N ASN A 496 5.86 4.30 -11.09
CA ASN A 496 5.07 5.48 -11.43
C ASN A 496 4.12 5.23 -12.62
N VAL A 497 4.57 4.50 -13.65
CA VAL A 497 3.71 4.09 -14.76
C VAL A 497 2.62 3.12 -14.27
N HIS A 498 2.96 2.19 -13.36
CA HIS A 498 1.96 1.34 -12.71
C HIS A 498 0.92 2.17 -11.96
N LEU A 499 1.33 3.17 -11.18
CA LEU A 499 0.46 4.07 -10.42
C LEU A 499 -0.47 4.91 -11.32
N PHE A 500 -0.10 5.15 -12.58
CA PHE A 500 -1.00 5.82 -13.53
C PHE A 500 -2.30 5.03 -13.77
N PHE A 501 -2.28 3.71 -13.54
CA PHE A 501 -3.45 2.82 -13.66
C PHE A 501 -3.77 2.08 -12.36
N GLY A 502 -2.98 2.30 -11.30
CA GLY A 502 -3.03 1.59 -10.03
C GLY A 502 -3.41 2.50 -8.86
N ILE A 503 -3.17 1.96 -7.67
CA ILE A 503 -3.45 2.58 -6.38
C ILE A 503 -2.15 2.67 -5.58
N SER A 504 -1.90 3.83 -4.96
CA SER A 504 -0.83 4.01 -3.96
C SER A 504 -1.27 3.48 -2.60
N ILE A 505 -0.37 2.74 -1.95
CA ILE A 505 -0.51 2.32 -0.54
C ILE A 505 0.85 2.47 0.17
N PRO A 506 0.86 2.74 1.49
CA PRO A 506 2.10 2.90 2.24
C PRO A 506 3.03 1.69 2.17
N GLY A 507 2.48 0.47 2.14
CA GLY A 507 3.24 -0.79 2.07
C GLY A 507 4.13 -0.96 0.83
N ALA A 508 3.92 -0.17 -0.23
CA ALA A 508 4.76 -0.14 -1.43
C ALA A 508 5.39 1.25 -1.67
N SER A 509 4.62 2.33 -1.46
CA SER A 509 5.04 3.71 -1.77
C SER A 509 6.21 4.19 -0.90
N PHE A 510 6.40 3.65 0.31
CA PHE A 510 7.56 4.00 1.15
C PHE A 510 8.89 3.69 0.45
N LEU A 511 8.95 2.62 -0.37
CA LEU A 511 10.15 2.26 -1.15
C LEU A 511 10.44 3.30 -2.23
N LEU A 512 9.42 3.90 -2.84
CA LEU A 512 9.62 5.00 -3.79
C LEU A 512 10.46 6.11 -3.17
N TRP A 513 10.10 6.56 -1.96
CA TRP A 513 10.79 7.64 -1.28
C TRP A 513 12.20 7.25 -0.82
N ILE A 514 12.40 6.02 -0.34
CA ILE A 514 13.74 5.50 -0.03
C ILE A 514 14.61 5.47 -1.30
N VAL A 515 14.10 4.92 -2.41
CA VAL A 515 14.86 4.84 -3.67
C VAL A 515 15.17 6.23 -4.22
N LEU A 516 14.24 7.17 -4.14
CA LEU A 516 14.51 8.58 -4.51
C LEU A 516 15.61 9.18 -3.62
N GLY A 517 15.62 8.85 -2.32
CA GLY A 517 16.69 9.23 -1.40
C GLY A 517 18.05 8.69 -1.85
N VAL A 518 18.14 7.42 -2.22
CA VAL A 518 19.38 6.82 -2.76
C VAL A 518 19.82 7.49 -4.05
N LEU A 519 18.91 7.73 -4.98
CA LEU A 519 19.21 8.34 -6.29
C LEU A 519 19.72 9.79 -6.20
N ILE A 520 19.37 10.53 -5.15
CA ILE A 520 19.81 11.93 -4.98
C ILE A 520 21.12 12.06 -4.21
N VAL A 521 21.56 11.03 -3.46
CA VAL A 521 22.78 11.05 -2.62
C VAL A 521 23.99 11.62 -3.34
N PRO A 522 24.32 11.23 -4.60
CA PRO A 522 25.51 11.76 -5.29
C PRO A 522 25.53 13.28 -5.49
N ARG A 523 24.41 13.96 -5.26
CA ARG A 523 24.26 15.42 -5.40
C ARG A 523 24.12 16.20 -4.10
N THR A 524 24.17 15.49 -2.98
CA THR A 524 24.07 16.10 -1.66
C THR A 524 25.41 16.71 -1.25
N LYS A 525 25.37 17.78 -0.47
CA LYS A 525 26.54 18.41 0.15
C LYS A 525 26.55 18.06 1.63
N ALA A 526 27.72 17.73 2.17
CA ALA A 526 27.90 17.51 3.58
C ALA A 526 28.15 18.82 4.32
N VAL A 527 27.52 18.99 5.48
CA VAL A 527 27.76 20.07 6.43
C VAL A 527 28.10 19.43 7.75
N VAL A 528 29.26 19.76 8.31
CA VAL A 528 29.72 19.21 9.60
C VAL A 528 28.99 19.93 10.72
N ILE A 529 28.46 19.18 11.66
CA ILE A 529 27.83 19.66 12.90
C ILE A 529 28.59 19.07 14.09
N ASP A 530 28.92 19.94 15.02
CA ASP A 530 29.56 19.53 16.25
C ASP A 530 28.58 18.88 17.25
N PRO A 531 29.04 17.95 18.10
CA PRO A 531 28.22 17.40 19.17
C PRO A 531 27.73 18.50 20.13
N VAL A 532 26.53 18.35 20.63
CA VAL A 532 25.95 19.34 21.53
C VAL A 532 26.06 18.92 23.00
N PRO A 533 26.37 19.85 23.95
CA PRO A 533 26.52 19.50 25.35
C PRO A 533 25.21 19.06 26.04
N TRP A 534 24.06 19.44 25.48
CA TRP A 534 22.71 19.11 26.01
C TRP A 534 22.07 17.90 25.32
N VAL A 535 22.90 16.94 24.86
CA VAL A 535 22.43 15.72 24.13
C VAL A 535 21.46 14.90 24.95
N VAL A 536 21.66 14.73 26.25
CA VAL A 536 20.81 13.89 27.11
C VAL A 536 19.38 14.45 27.20
N PRO A 537 19.18 15.73 27.62
CA PRO A 537 17.83 16.27 27.68
C PRO A 537 17.14 16.37 26.32
N ALA A 538 17.88 16.66 25.24
CA ALA A 538 17.33 16.70 23.90
C ALA A 538 16.89 15.32 23.41
N SER A 539 17.69 14.29 23.64
CA SER A 539 17.34 12.90 23.30
C SER A 539 16.13 12.42 24.10
N ALA A 540 16.07 12.73 25.40
CA ALA A 540 14.91 12.41 26.23
C ALA A 540 13.64 13.11 25.71
N ALA A 541 13.73 14.40 25.36
CA ALA A 541 12.61 15.13 24.76
C ALA A 541 12.15 14.52 23.43
N ALA A 542 13.08 14.16 22.56
CA ALA A 542 12.77 13.50 21.27
C ALA A 542 12.06 12.16 21.47
N ILE A 543 12.53 11.34 22.41
CA ILE A 543 11.89 10.06 22.76
C ILE A 543 10.46 10.33 23.28
N MET A 544 10.30 11.25 24.22
CA MET A 544 8.99 11.57 24.79
C MET A 544 8.00 12.06 23.71
N ILE A 545 8.44 12.92 22.80
CA ILE A 545 7.63 13.38 21.68
C ILE A 545 7.25 12.20 20.76
N ALA A 546 8.16 11.28 20.49
CA ALA A 546 7.91 10.12 19.62
C ALA A 546 6.97 9.08 20.29
N LEU A 547 6.93 9.00 21.62
CA LEU A 547 6.05 8.09 22.33
C LEU A 547 4.56 8.40 22.09
N VAL A 548 4.18 9.66 21.88
CA VAL A 548 2.77 10.05 21.62
C VAL A 548 2.24 9.41 20.33
N PRO A 549 2.85 9.61 19.15
CA PRO A 549 2.39 8.97 17.92
C PRO A 549 2.60 7.45 17.94
N ALA A 550 3.58 6.93 18.69
CA ALA A 550 3.76 5.50 18.88
C ALA A 550 2.59 4.88 19.67
N ALA A 551 2.22 5.48 20.80
CA ALA A 551 1.07 5.05 21.60
C ALA A 551 -0.23 5.13 20.79
N PHE A 552 -0.43 6.19 20.01
CA PHE A 552 -1.58 6.29 19.10
C PHE A 552 -1.58 5.16 18.06
N SER A 553 -0.43 4.82 17.49
CA SER A 553 -0.32 3.73 16.53
C SER A 553 -0.62 2.36 17.15
N CYS A 554 -0.23 2.13 18.42
CA CYS A 554 -0.58 0.91 19.15
C CYS A 554 -2.08 0.85 19.50
N ARG A 555 -2.68 1.98 19.91
CA ARG A 555 -4.13 2.06 20.16
C ARG A 555 -4.93 1.83 18.88
N PHE A 556 -4.45 2.28 17.74
CA PHE A 556 -5.04 2.02 16.44
C PHE A 556 -5.08 0.51 16.13
N LEU A 557 -3.97 -0.20 16.37
CA LEU A 557 -3.90 -1.65 16.17
C LEU A 557 -4.86 -2.40 17.10
N ALA A 558 -4.91 -2.00 18.38
CA ALA A 558 -5.84 -2.59 19.35
C ALA A 558 -7.31 -2.34 18.99
N ALA A 559 -7.63 -1.13 18.49
CA ALA A 559 -8.98 -0.80 18.03
C ALA A 559 -9.41 -1.68 16.84
N ASP A 560 -8.50 -1.96 15.91
CA ASP A 560 -8.80 -2.82 14.75
C ASP A 560 -9.03 -4.28 15.15
N HIS A 561 -8.34 -4.75 16.20
CA HIS A 561 -8.60 -6.06 16.80
C HIS A 561 -10.03 -6.15 17.39
N HIS A 562 -10.45 -5.16 18.18
CA HIS A 562 -11.81 -5.10 18.70
C HIS A 562 -12.86 -5.02 17.59
N TYR A 563 -12.58 -4.28 16.52
CA TYR A 563 -13.45 -4.22 15.35
C TYR A 563 -13.56 -5.58 14.65
N TYR A 564 -12.45 -6.34 14.56
CA TYR A 564 -12.48 -7.71 14.08
C TYR A 564 -13.37 -8.59 14.96
N LEU A 565 -13.21 -8.55 16.28
CA LEU A 565 -14.01 -9.32 17.22
C LEU A 565 -15.51 -8.97 17.11
N ALA A 566 -15.86 -7.70 17.00
CA ALA A 566 -17.23 -7.24 16.78
C ALA A 566 -17.87 -7.86 15.52
N SER A 567 -17.06 -8.10 14.49
CA SER A 567 -17.52 -8.75 13.25
C SER A 567 -17.55 -10.27 13.36
N ALA A 568 -16.66 -10.87 14.16
CA ALA A 568 -16.49 -12.32 14.28
C ALA A 568 -17.53 -12.98 15.18
N TYR A 569 -17.98 -12.32 16.25
CA TYR A 569 -18.99 -12.89 17.17
C TYR A 569 -20.38 -13.02 16.55
N GLY A 570 -20.68 -12.27 15.49
CA GLY A 570 -21.96 -12.32 14.79
C GLY A 570 -23.10 -11.68 15.59
N THR A 571 -24.35 -11.94 15.14
CA THR A 571 -25.58 -11.38 15.73
C THR A 571 -26.71 -12.40 15.85
N ASP A 572 -26.38 -13.70 15.78
CA ASP A 572 -27.35 -14.80 15.70
C ASP A 572 -28.10 -15.05 17.02
N SER A 573 -27.58 -14.53 18.12
CA SER A 573 -28.22 -14.60 19.46
C SER A 573 -28.13 -13.25 20.18
N ALA A 574 -28.97 -13.05 21.17
CA ALA A 574 -28.96 -11.83 22.00
C ALA A 574 -27.61 -11.66 22.72
N SER A 575 -26.97 -12.74 23.17
CA SER A 575 -25.64 -12.74 23.79
C SER A 575 -24.55 -12.40 22.78
N ALA A 576 -24.58 -12.98 21.58
CA ALA A 576 -23.65 -12.66 20.51
C ALA A 576 -23.75 -11.18 20.11
N LEU A 577 -24.97 -10.66 19.89
CA LEU A 577 -25.21 -9.25 19.61
C LEU A 577 -24.67 -8.34 20.72
N GLN A 578 -24.87 -8.70 22.00
CA GLN A 578 -24.37 -7.94 23.13
C GLN A 578 -22.83 -7.90 23.16
N THR A 579 -22.17 -9.03 22.92
CA THR A 579 -20.71 -9.14 22.87
C THR A 579 -20.16 -8.35 21.68
N SER A 580 -20.73 -8.51 20.47
CA SER A 580 -20.33 -7.76 19.29
C SER A 580 -20.46 -6.24 19.49
N LEU A 581 -21.54 -5.81 20.17
CA LEU A 581 -21.75 -4.39 20.50
C LEU A 581 -20.69 -3.87 21.48
N ALA A 582 -20.35 -4.63 22.51
CA ALA A 582 -19.31 -4.25 23.45
C ALA A 582 -17.94 -4.10 22.78
N GLU A 583 -17.61 -5.01 21.89
CA GLU A 583 -16.37 -4.96 21.09
C GLU A 583 -16.36 -3.77 20.12
N ALA A 584 -17.46 -3.48 19.42
CA ALA A 584 -17.57 -2.30 18.56
C ALA A 584 -17.40 -1.00 19.33
N GLN A 585 -17.97 -0.91 20.55
CA GLN A 585 -17.81 0.25 21.45
C GLN A 585 -16.37 0.38 21.95
N ALA A 586 -15.69 -0.73 22.25
CA ALA A 586 -14.26 -0.73 22.61
C ALA A 586 -13.39 -0.22 21.47
N ALA A 587 -13.64 -0.64 20.22
CA ALA A 587 -12.98 -0.13 19.04
C ALA A 587 -13.14 1.38 18.89
N CYS A 588 -14.38 1.89 19.02
CA CYS A 588 -14.69 3.33 18.97
C CYS A 588 -14.02 4.13 20.08
N LYS A 589 -13.90 3.57 21.29
CA LYS A 589 -13.23 4.20 22.44
C LYS A 589 -11.72 4.29 22.26
N LEU A 590 -11.11 3.23 21.72
CA LEU A 590 -9.67 3.18 21.46
C LEU A 590 -9.28 4.09 20.30
N ASN A 591 -10.07 4.13 19.24
CA ASN A 591 -9.83 4.99 18.10
C ASN A 591 -11.14 5.62 17.56
N PRO A 592 -11.52 6.81 18.06
CA PRO A 592 -12.74 7.48 17.63
C PRO A 592 -12.65 8.11 16.23
N THR A 593 -11.49 8.07 15.56
CA THR A 593 -11.26 8.77 14.28
C THR A 593 -11.63 7.95 13.05
N ILE A 594 -11.94 6.68 13.21
CA ILE A 594 -12.27 5.75 12.11
C ILE A 594 -13.79 5.58 12.03
N GLU A 595 -14.37 6.05 10.94
CA GLU A 595 -15.82 6.07 10.75
C GLU A 595 -16.45 4.66 10.65
N ILE A 596 -15.73 3.67 10.12
CA ILE A 596 -16.26 2.32 9.95
C ILE A 596 -16.50 1.62 11.30
N TYR A 597 -15.72 1.94 12.34
CA TYR A 597 -15.96 1.42 13.68
C TYR A 597 -17.26 1.95 14.24
N ARG A 598 -17.52 3.26 14.04
CA ARG A 598 -18.77 3.90 14.46
C ARG A 598 -19.96 3.39 13.65
N ALA A 599 -19.79 3.14 12.37
CA ALA A 599 -20.84 2.55 11.53
C ALA A 599 -21.24 1.14 11.99
N GLN A 600 -20.27 0.31 12.41
CA GLN A 600 -20.55 -1.00 13.01
C GLN A 600 -21.32 -0.87 14.33
N GLU A 601 -20.91 0.04 15.22
CA GLU A 601 -21.62 0.30 16.45
C GLU A 601 -23.07 0.73 16.19
N VAL A 602 -23.30 1.67 15.26
CA VAL A 602 -24.64 2.14 14.87
C VAL A 602 -25.47 0.98 14.30
N SER A 603 -24.90 0.13 13.48
CA SER A 603 -25.58 -1.04 12.90
C SER A 603 -26.07 -2.00 14.00
N LEU A 604 -25.20 -2.34 14.96
CA LEU A 604 -25.51 -3.24 16.08
C LEU A 604 -26.52 -2.62 17.05
N LEU A 605 -26.35 -1.33 17.37
CA LEU A 605 -27.33 -0.57 18.17
C LEU A 605 -28.69 -0.51 17.50
N THR A 606 -28.74 -0.29 16.18
CA THR A 606 -29.98 -0.28 15.40
C THR A 606 -30.73 -1.60 15.54
N GLN A 607 -30.05 -2.72 15.34
CA GLN A 607 -30.66 -4.04 15.47
C GLN A 607 -31.21 -4.28 16.90
N LYS A 608 -30.43 -3.94 17.91
CA LYS A 608 -30.81 -4.10 19.32
C LYS A 608 -32.00 -3.20 19.69
N THR A 609 -31.99 -1.93 19.25
CA THR A 609 -33.03 -0.95 19.54
C THR A 609 -34.35 -1.32 18.87
N LEU A 610 -34.33 -1.70 17.58
CA LEU A 610 -35.52 -2.13 16.87
C LEU A 610 -36.20 -3.34 17.54
N SER A 611 -35.38 -4.33 17.96
CA SER A 611 -35.87 -5.49 18.71
C SER A 611 -36.48 -5.09 20.07
N ALA A 612 -35.85 -4.17 20.80
CA ALA A 612 -36.35 -3.69 22.09
C ALA A 612 -37.67 -2.92 21.95
N VAL A 613 -37.81 -2.10 20.91
CA VAL A 613 -39.06 -1.37 20.60
C VAL A 613 -40.17 -2.36 20.25
N GLN A 614 -39.88 -3.35 19.42
CA GLN A 614 -40.83 -4.39 19.03
C GLN A 614 -41.38 -5.15 20.25
N GLN A 615 -40.49 -5.48 21.19
CA GLN A 615 -40.83 -6.21 22.43
C GLN A 615 -41.42 -5.29 23.52
N LYS A 616 -41.54 -3.98 23.27
CA LYS A 616 -41.94 -2.96 24.27
C LYS A 616 -41.08 -3.06 25.53
N ALA A 617 -39.79 -3.31 25.40
CA ALA A 617 -38.87 -3.49 26.50
C ALA A 617 -38.69 -2.17 27.29
N LYS A 618 -38.53 -2.28 28.63
CA LYS A 618 -38.37 -1.11 29.50
C LYS A 618 -37.20 -0.19 29.16
N ASN A 619 -36.15 -0.74 28.55
CA ASN A 619 -34.94 -0.03 28.15
C ASN A 619 -34.97 0.51 26.71
N ALA A 620 -36.08 0.34 25.97
CA ALA A 620 -36.20 0.78 24.58
C ALA A 620 -35.88 2.26 24.38
N GLY A 621 -36.39 3.14 25.31
CA GLY A 621 -36.09 4.57 25.25
C GLY A 621 -34.61 4.91 25.41
N ALA A 622 -33.94 4.29 26.38
CA ALA A 622 -32.50 4.50 26.60
C ALA A 622 -31.65 4.01 25.41
N LEU A 623 -32.01 2.85 24.81
CA LEU A 623 -31.34 2.34 23.61
C LEU A 623 -31.56 3.27 22.41
N THR A 624 -32.75 3.81 22.26
CA THR A 624 -33.09 4.80 21.21
C THR A 624 -32.20 6.03 21.32
N GLU A 625 -32.08 6.59 22.52
CA GLU A 625 -31.24 7.77 22.78
C GLU A 625 -29.77 7.45 22.50
N GLN A 626 -29.24 6.31 22.97
CA GLN A 626 -27.89 5.87 22.73
C GLN A 626 -27.60 5.71 21.21
N THR A 627 -28.54 5.14 20.45
CA THR A 627 -28.39 4.96 19.00
C THR A 627 -28.35 6.32 18.30
N GLU A 628 -29.22 7.26 18.67
CA GLU A 628 -29.23 8.62 18.10
C GLU A 628 -27.95 9.39 18.41
N GLN A 629 -27.40 9.23 19.60
CA GLN A 629 -26.11 9.82 19.98
C GLN A 629 -24.97 9.25 19.12
N SER A 630 -24.94 7.92 18.91
CA SER A 630 -23.95 7.26 18.04
C SER A 630 -24.09 7.67 16.58
N ILE A 631 -25.32 7.79 16.05
CA ILE A 631 -25.58 8.30 14.70
C ILE A 631 -25.07 9.72 14.57
N THR A 632 -25.38 10.60 15.54
CA THR A 632 -24.91 11.99 15.52
C THR A 632 -23.38 12.06 15.52
N ALA A 633 -22.73 11.26 16.36
CA ALA A 633 -21.26 11.18 16.39
C ALA A 633 -20.67 10.68 15.04
N MET A 634 -21.30 9.68 14.41
CA MET A 634 -20.90 9.15 13.10
C MET A 634 -21.04 10.23 12.01
N LEU A 635 -22.15 10.92 11.94
CA LEU A 635 -22.41 11.96 10.94
C LEU A 635 -21.49 13.18 11.13
N ASN A 636 -21.15 13.53 12.37
CA ASN A 636 -20.21 14.62 12.67
C ASN A 636 -18.77 14.25 12.30
N LEU A 637 -18.39 12.99 12.47
CA LEU A 637 -17.06 12.48 12.11
C LEU A 637 -16.83 12.56 10.60
N SER A 638 -17.82 12.22 9.80
CA SER A 638 -17.74 12.16 8.33
C SER A 638 -19.01 12.70 7.66
N PRO A 639 -19.23 14.03 7.62
CA PRO A 639 -20.46 14.64 7.08
C PRO A 639 -20.68 14.38 5.58
N TYR A 640 -19.65 13.93 4.88
CA TYR A 640 -19.69 13.65 3.43
C TYR A 640 -19.70 12.16 3.10
N GLU A 641 -19.62 11.26 4.12
CA GLU A 641 -19.62 9.82 3.90
C GLU A 641 -21.03 9.33 3.58
N TYR A 642 -21.20 8.80 2.39
CA TYR A 642 -22.44 8.24 1.88
C TYR A 642 -23.01 7.13 2.77
N ASP A 643 -22.13 6.19 3.19
CA ASP A 643 -22.53 5.02 3.98
C ASP A 643 -23.04 5.43 5.38
N SER A 644 -22.52 6.52 5.95
CA SER A 644 -22.99 7.03 7.26
C SER A 644 -24.47 7.45 7.21
N TYR A 645 -24.89 8.10 6.12
CA TYR A 645 -26.31 8.44 5.93
C TYR A 645 -27.16 7.21 5.64
N LEU A 646 -26.59 6.21 4.97
CA LEU A 646 -27.29 4.95 4.70
C LEU A 646 -27.57 4.20 6.02
N TYR A 647 -26.57 4.04 6.90
CA TYR A 647 -26.78 3.42 8.22
C TYR A 647 -27.76 4.20 9.09
N ALA A 648 -27.68 5.53 9.12
CA ALA A 648 -28.62 6.37 9.85
C ALA A 648 -30.06 6.22 9.32
N SER A 649 -30.22 6.11 8.00
CA SER A 649 -31.53 5.95 7.36
C SER A 649 -32.17 4.59 7.66
N PHE A 650 -31.39 3.52 7.77
CA PHE A 650 -31.89 2.22 8.21
C PHE A 650 -32.48 2.28 9.62
N PHE A 651 -31.82 3.01 10.52
CA PHE A 651 -32.38 3.23 11.85
C PHE A 651 -33.68 4.03 11.82
N TRP A 652 -33.71 5.21 11.19
CA TRP A 652 -34.88 6.06 11.19
C TRP A 652 -36.10 5.42 10.48
N ASN A 653 -35.89 4.85 9.30
CA ASN A 653 -36.95 4.13 8.58
C ASN A 653 -37.41 2.89 9.36
N GLY A 654 -36.47 2.13 9.95
CA GLY A 654 -36.78 0.98 10.78
C GLY A 654 -37.63 1.33 11.99
N MET A 655 -37.30 2.43 12.69
CA MET A 655 -38.11 2.95 13.82
C MET A 655 -39.50 3.39 13.35
N GLY A 656 -39.60 4.10 12.23
CA GLY A 656 -40.87 4.49 11.64
C GLY A 656 -41.76 3.27 11.33
N GLN A 657 -41.23 2.27 10.66
CA GLN A 657 -41.92 1.01 10.36
C GLN A 657 -42.34 0.26 11.63
N GLN A 658 -41.45 0.22 12.64
CA GLN A 658 -41.72 -0.48 13.89
C GLN A 658 -42.87 0.17 14.67
N TYR A 659 -42.88 1.51 14.81
CA TYR A 659 -43.96 2.22 15.45
C TYR A 659 -45.27 2.15 14.66
N GLN A 660 -45.19 2.18 13.34
CA GLN A 660 -46.37 1.95 12.45
C GLN A 660 -47.00 0.56 12.69
N SER A 661 -46.18 -0.49 12.81
CA SER A 661 -46.68 -1.85 13.12
C SER A 661 -47.28 -1.98 14.52
N LEU A 662 -46.83 -1.16 15.47
CA LEU A 662 -47.37 -1.07 16.84
C LEU A 662 -48.61 -0.18 16.95
N GLY A 663 -49.05 0.50 15.88
CA GLY A 663 -50.18 1.42 15.85
C GLY A 663 -49.89 2.83 16.38
N ASP A 664 -48.63 3.15 16.75
CA ASP A 664 -48.22 4.50 17.18
C ASP A 664 -47.89 5.37 15.97
N THR A 665 -48.95 5.89 15.35
CA THR A 665 -48.85 6.75 14.16
C THR A 665 -48.04 8.03 14.39
N LYS A 666 -48.07 8.56 15.60
CA LYS A 666 -47.34 9.81 15.99
C LYS A 666 -45.84 9.57 15.95
N GLN A 667 -45.36 8.53 16.60
CA GLN A 667 -43.93 8.16 16.56
C GLN A 667 -43.50 7.70 15.19
N ALA A 668 -44.31 6.94 14.45
CA ALA A 668 -44.03 6.54 13.11
C ALA A 668 -43.80 7.75 12.17
N SER A 669 -44.73 8.74 12.20
CA SER A 669 -44.58 9.98 11.42
C SER A 669 -43.31 10.74 11.79
N TYR A 670 -43.04 10.88 13.10
CA TYR A 670 -41.82 11.57 13.59
C TYR A 670 -40.53 10.98 12.96
N TYR A 671 -40.39 9.63 12.91
CA TYR A 671 -39.18 9.01 12.37
C TYR A 671 -39.12 9.07 10.85
N PHE A 672 -40.24 8.92 10.12
CA PHE A 672 -40.27 9.09 8.68
C PHE A 672 -39.99 10.55 8.27
N ASP A 673 -40.52 11.52 9.00
CA ASP A 673 -40.21 12.95 8.80
C ASP A 673 -38.73 13.23 9.03
N LYS A 674 -38.16 12.67 10.09
CA LYS A 674 -36.74 12.79 10.41
C LYS A 674 -35.86 12.19 9.29
N ALA A 675 -36.18 10.98 8.83
CA ALA A 675 -35.50 10.34 7.72
C ALA A 675 -35.57 11.20 6.44
N ALA A 676 -36.78 11.61 6.03
CA ALA A 676 -36.98 12.40 4.83
C ALA A 676 -36.24 13.75 4.88
N ASN A 677 -36.33 14.47 6.01
CA ASN A 677 -35.69 15.76 6.19
C ASN A 677 -34.15 15.66 6.17
N ARG A 678 -33.57 14.60 6.76
CA ARG A 678 -32.13 14.37 6.77
C ARG A 678 -31.58 13.87 5.41
N LEU A 679 -32.38 13.09 4.68
CA LEU A 679 -31.98 12.51 3.39
C LEU A 679 -32.15 13.47 2.22
N SER A 680 -33.17 14.34 2.20
CA SER A 680 -33.47 15.26 1.10
C SER A 680 -32.26 16.11 0.66
N PRO A 681 -31.49 16.74 1.56
CA PRO A 681 -30.28 17.48 1.19
C PRO A 681 -29.20 16.58 0.58
N GLN A 682 -29.09 15.33 1.07
CA GLN A 682 -28.08 14.37 0.58
C GLN A 682 -28.44 13.86 -0.81
N ILE A 683 -29.72 13.63 -1.10
CA ILE A 683 -30.19 13.26 -2.46
C ILE A 683 -29.89 14.37 -3.47
N LYS A 684 -30.01 15.64 -3.08
CA LYS A 684 -29.61 16.78 -3.93
C LYS A 684 -28.08 16.83 -4.14
N ALA A 685 -27.31 16.57 -3.09
CA ALA A 685 -25.85 16.59 -3.15
C ALA A 685 -25.26 15.38 -3.88
N MET A 686 -25.89 14.22 -3.79
CA MET A 686 -25.45 12.93 -4.35
C MET A 686 -26.58 12.30 -5.20
N PRO A 687 -26.96 12.90 -6.35
CA PRO A 687 -28.16 12.54 -7.08
C PRO A 687 -28.17 11.10 -7.61
N ASN A 688 -26.98 10.51 -7.80
CA ASN A 688 -26.82 9.15 -8.33
C ASN A 688 -26.58 8.10 -7.22
N GLY A 689 -26.69 8.45 -5.95
CA GLY A 689 -26.61 7.53 -4.81
C GLY A 689 -27.90 6.72 -4.65
N LEU A 690 -28.04 5.63 -5.42
CA LEU A 690 -29.32 4.94 -5.59
C LEU A 690 -29.82 4.26 -4.31
N ALA A 691 -28.93 3.65 -3.49
CA ALA A 691 -29.37 3.02 -2.23
C ALA A 691 -29.92 4.04 -1.24
N LEU A 692 -29.28 5.23 -1.15
CA LEU A 692 -29.79 6.31 -0.30
C LEU A 692 -31.13 6.86 -0.81
N ARG A 693 -31.29 6.89 -2.15
CA ARG A 693 -32.55 7.30 -2.80
C ARG A 693 -33.68 6.30 -2.53
N LEU A 694 -33.38 5.00 -2.45
CA LEU A 694 -34.34 3.98 -2.01
C LEU A 694 -34.79 4.26 -0.57
N GLN A 695 -33.85 4.54 0.34
CA GLN A 695 -34.20 4.87 1.72
C GLN A 695 -35.05 6.16 1.83
N TYR A 696 -34.75 7.14 0.98
CA TYR A 696 -35.58 8.35 0.90
C TYR A 696 -37.00 8.05 0.38
N ALA A 697 -37.13 7.17 -0.60
CA ALA A 697 -38.45 6.72 -1.10
C ALA A 697 -39.27 6.00 -0.01
N GLN A 698 -38.61 5.17 0.82
CA GLN A 698 -39.26 4.51 1.96
C GLN A 698 -39.74 5.53 3.03
N ALA A 699 -38.96 6.56 3.31
CA ALA A 699 -39.38 7.62 4.20
C ALA A 699 -40.57 8.40 3.64
N LEU A 700 -40.59 8.72 2.33
CA LEU A 700 -41.69 9.38 1.66
C LEU A 700 -42.96 8.52 1.65
N GLN A 701 -42.81 7.22 1.46
CA GLN A 701 -43.93 6.24 1.57
C GLN A 701 -44.52 6.29 2.98
N GLY A 702 -43.69 6.27 4.01
CA GLY A 702 -44.14 6.36 5.41
C GLY A 702 -44.85 7.70 5.73
N GLN A 703 -44.56 8.77 5.00
CA GLN A 703 -45.25 10.06 5.05
C GLN A 703 -46.57 10.08 4.24
N GLY A 704 -46.90 9.01 3.53
CA GLY A 704 -48.06 8.98 2.59
C GLY A 704 -47.81 9.72 1.26
N LYS A 705 -46.58 10.16 0.96
CA LYS A 705 -46.22 10.86 -0.29
C LYS A 705 -45.91 9.88 -1.40
N ILE A 706 -46.89 9.09 -1.80
CA ILE A 706 -46.76 7.93 -2.70
C ILE A 706 -46.18 8.33 -4.05
N ASP A 707 -46.67 9.38 -4.69
CA ASP A 707 -46.19 9.83 -6.01
C ASP A 707 -44.74 10.25 -5.99
N GLU A 708 -44.28 10.87 -4.89
CA GLU A 708 -42.87 11.25 -4.74
C GLU A 708 -42.01 10.02 -4.55
N ALA A 709 -42.46 9.07 -3.74
CA ALA A 709 -41.76 7.79 -3.55
C ALA A 709 -41.61 7.04 -4.88
N LEU A 710 -42.69 6.92 -5.66
CA LEU A 710 -42.65 6.30 -6.99
C LEU A 710 -41.67 7.00 -7.94
N ARG A 711 -41.61 8.33 -7.94
CA ARG A 711 -40.62 9.07 -8.74
C ARG A 711 -39.18 8.69 -8.35
N GLN A 712 -38.88 8.56 -7.05
CA GLN A 712 -37.56 8.16 -6.57
C GLN A 712 -37.21 6.71 -6.99
N LEU A 713 -38.15 5.80 -6.85
CA LEU A 713 -37.97 4.38 -7.22
C LEU A 713 -37.77 4.20 -8.73
N ARG A 714 -38.53 4.92 -9.57
CA ARG A 714 -38.29 4.93 -11.04
C ARG A 714 -36.89 5.38 -11.39
N TYR A 715 -36.38 6.40 -10.70
CA TYR A 715 -35.01 6.86 -10.89
C TYR A 715 -33.99 5.77 -10.51
N CYS A 716 -34.22 5.04 -9.41
CA CYS A 716 -33.35 3.92 -9.00
C CYS A 716 -33.32 2.81 -10.06
N ILE A 717 -34.49 2.39 -10.55
CA ILE A 717 -34.64 1.32 -11.57
C ILE A 717 -33.97 1.75 -12.90
N LYS A 718 -34.11 3.03 -13.29
CA LYS A 718 -33.43 3.56 -14.48
C LYS A 718 -31.91 3.58 -14.32
N GLY A 719 -31.42 3.87 -13.10
CA GLY A 719 -29.99 3.93 -12.78
C GLY A 719 -29.33 2.57 -12.75
N ASP A 720 -30.02 1.57 -12.20
CA ASP A 720 -29.58 0.17 -12.21
C ASP A 720 -30.80 -0.75 -12.42
N PRO A 721 -30.99 -1.28 -13.63
CA PRO A 721 -32.09 -2.22 -13.90
C PRO A 721 -32.06 -3.53 -13.11
N LYS A 722 -30.89 -3.83 -12.47
CA LYS A 722 -30.71 -5.01 -11.61
C LYS A 722 -31.00 -4.72 -10.14
N PHE A 723 -31.40 -3.50 -9.79
CA PHE A 723 -31.73 -3.11 -8.43
C PHE A 723 -33.10 -3.70 -8.00
N THR A 724 -33.06 -4.96 -7.57
CA THR A 724 -34.23 -5.77 -7.24
C THR A 724 -35.09 -5.16 -6.15
N GLU A 725 -34.48 -4.63 -5.10
CA GLU A 725 -35.19 -4.05 -3.95
C GLU A 725 -35.98 -2.80 -4.35
N ALA A 726 -35.41 -1.95 -5.20
CA ALA A 726 -36.12 -0.77 -5.71
C ALA A 726 -37.30 -1.17 -6.62
N LYS A 727 -37.13 -2.24 -7.43
CA LYS A 727 -38.17 -2.75 -8.27
C LYS A 727 -39.32 -3.36 -7.46
N GLN A 728 -39.01 -4.18 -6.46
CA GLN A 728 -40.00 -4.75 -5.55
C GLN A 728 -40.80 -3.67 -4.81
N ALA A 729 -40.09 -2.63 -4.28
CA ALA A 729 -40.72 -1.51 -3.62
C ALA A 729 -41.62 -0.71 -4.57
N TYR A 730 -41.23 -0.52 -5.82
CA TYR A 730 -42.02 0.15 -6.85
C TYR A 730 -43.31 -0.64 -7.18
N ASP A 731 -43.17 -1.94 -7.43
CA ASP A 731 -44.30 -2.80 -7.80
C ASP A 731 -45.31 -2.91 -6.64
N ALA A 732 -44.82 -2.98 -5.38
CA ALA A 732 -45.67 -2.96 -4.19
C ALA A 732 -46.49 -1.66 -4.06
N LEU A 733 -45.82 -0.50 -4.27
CA LEU A 733 -46.52 0.80 -4.20
C LEU A 733 -47.55 1.02 -5.30
N ILE A 734 -47.28 0.59 -6.54
CA ILE A 734 -48.23 0.65 -7.63
C ILE A 734 -49.46 -0.20 -7.31
N LYS A 735 -49.28 -1.40 -6.72
CA LYS A 735 -50.39 -2.26 -6.30
C LYS A 735 -51.28 -1.59 -5.25
N VAL A 736 -50.67 -0.94 -4.23
CA VAL A 736 -51.42 -0.19 -3.21
C VAL A 736 -52.20 0.97 -3.86
N GLN A 737 -51.55 1.79 -4.69
CA GLN A 737 -52.18 2.91 -5.37
C GLN A 737 -53.37 2.47 -6.26
N SER A 738 -53.24 1.33 -6.97
CA SER A 738 -54.32 0.78 -7.79
C SER A 738 -55.49 0.25 -6.97
N GLN A 739 -55.22 -0.32 -5.78
CA GLN A 739 -56.25 -0.78 -4.84
C GLN A 739 -57.02 0.41 -4.23
N GLU A 740 -56.32 1.47 -3.81
CA GLU A 740 -56.93 2.70 -3.29
C GLU A 740 -57.79 3.39 -4.35
N ALA A 741 -57.32 3.49 -5.60
CA ALA A 741 -58.07 4.05 -6.71
C ALA A 741 -59.35 3.23 -7.00
N SER A 742 -59.26 1.91 -6.94
CA SER A 742 -60.42 1.02 -7.14
C SER A 742 -61.40 1.12 -5.97
N ALA A 743 -60.95 1.23 -4.73
CA ALA A 743 -61.78 1.42 -3.55
C ALA A 743 -62.49 2.80 -3.58
N ALA A 744 -61.79 3.86 -3.98
CA ALA A 744 -62.37 5.19 -4.15
C ALA A 744 -63.46 5.24 -5.26
N ALA A 745 -63.26 4.50 -6.35
CA ALA A 745 -64.20 4.38 -7.43
C ALA A 745 -65.43 3.54 -7.05
N ALA A 746 -65.31 2.60 -6.09
CA ALA A 746 -66.38 1.76 -5.59
C ALA A 746 -67.26 2.41 -4.51
N THR A 747 -66.86 3.55 -3.95
CA THR A 747 -67.65 4.28 -2.92
C THR A 747 -68.70 5.11 -3.64
N PRO A 748 -70.01 4.81 -3.47
CA PRO A 748 -71.06 5.57 -4.15
C PRO A 748 -71.06 7.02 -3.65
N ALA A 749 -71.09 7.98 -4.57
CA ALA A 749 -71.31 9.39 -4.25
C ALA A 749 -72.60 9.54 -3.47
N VAL A 750 -72.51 9.76 -2.18
CA VAL A 750 -73.68 10.20 -1.38
C VAL A 750 -74.09 11.55 -1.93
N LYS A 751 -75.14 11.54 -2.80
CA LYS A 751 -75.80 12.74 -3.28
C LYS A 751 -76.34 13.49 -2.05
N LYS A 752 -75.79 14.68 -1.80
CA LYS A 752 -76.41 15.66 -0.92
C LYS A 752 -77.64 16.27 -1.62
#